data_ce8350c4571b36ec4004d3bf500c2c37
#
_entry.id   ce8350c4571b36ec4004d3bf500c2c37
#
_cell.length_a   1.000
_cell.length_b   1.000
_cell.length_c   1.000
_cell.angle_alpha   90.00
_cell.angle_beta   90.00
_cell.angle_gamma   90.00
#
_symmetry.space_group_name_H-M   'P 1'
#
loop_
_entity.id
_entity.type
_entity.pdbx_description
1 polymer ?
#
loop_
_entity_poly.entity_id
_entity_poly.type
_entity_poly.pdbx_seq_one_letter_code
_entity_poly.pdbx_strand_id
1 'polypeptide(L)'
;MSKGQTKKTREAAGNRRKLTRAEKKQIAEAIRKAKGDGKARTAQQTIPYLAMYPDGICKVTEKRYSKCVMFEDINYQLAQADDKTAIFENWCDFLNYFDASVSVQLSFINQGTQREQAEKAISIPAQEDAFNSIRTEYSDMLKNQLSKGNNGLVKHKYITFTVEADNKAAAKSRLSRIETDVLNNFKVLGVTARPLSGYERLKVLHGVFHPEGEPFSFSFDWLTPSGLSTKDFIAPSSFRFGEGRYFRMGKKIGAASFLEILTPELNDRMLADILDLETGVIVNLHIRSIDQSEAIKTIKRKITDLDKMKIEEQKKAVRSGYDMDIIPSDLATFGSEAKNLLQDLQSRNERMFLLTFLVVNMADTKRKLENDIFAAAGIAQKYNCRLTRLDYQQEAGLLSSVPIGENLIPIQRGLTTSSTAIFIPFITQELFQTGQALYYGLNALSNNMILCDRKQLKTPNGLILGTPGSGKSFAAKREMTNAFLITDDDIIICDPEAEYFSLVQRLNGQVIRLSPTGRGIDGKPQYVNPMDINLNYSEDDNPLALKSDFILSLCELVIGGKEGLQPVDKTVIDRAVRNVYRPFLADPDPAKMPILGDLYDELLRQPEPEAARIAAALELYVSGSLNVFNHRTNVELSNRLVCFDIKQLGKQLKKLGMLIVQDQTWNRVTINRAEKKSTRYYMDEFHLLLKEEQTAAYSVEIWKRFRKWGGIPTAITQNVKDLLASREVENIFENSDFVLMLNQAQGDRTILAKQLNISPQQMKYVTHTEAGEGLIFYGNVVLPFVDRFPKDTELY
;
A
#
# COMPACT_ATOMS: atom_id res chain seq x y z
N MET A 1 21.48 40.69 -59.76
CA MET A 1 20.71 39.73 -59.00
C MET A 1 20.92 40.01 -57.51
N SER A 2 20.24 40.96 -56.90
CA SER A 2 20.30 41.27 -55.47
C SER A 2 19.29 42.33 -55.11
N LYS A 3 18.00 42.10 -55.20
CA LYS A 3 16.95 42.97 -54.64
C LYS A 3 15.66 42.22 -54.26
N GLY A 4 15.71 40.87 -54.20
CA GLY A 4 14.48 40.05 -53.93
C GLY A 4 14.37 39.40 -52.54
N GLN A 5 15.42 39.47 -51.68
CA GLN A 5 15.42 38.75 -50.40
C GLN A 5 15.14 39.61 -49.15
N THR A 6 15.01 40.93 -49.30
CA THR A 6 14.83 41.85 -48.16
C THR A 6 13.35 42.19 -47.88
N LYS A 7 12.38 41.69 -48.65
CA LYS A 7 10.95 41.97 -48.44
C LYS A 7 10.21 40.86 -47.63
N LYS A 8 10.68 39.65 -47.63
CA LYS A 8 10.02 38.53 -46.87
C LYS A 8 10.33 38.50 -45.35
N THR A 9 11.39 39.17 -44.89
CA THR A 9 11.75 39.26 -43.46
C THR A 9 11.08 40.43 -42.73
N ARG A 10 10.33 41.28 -43.40
CA ARG A 10 9.60 42.40 -42.78
C ARG A 10 8.11 42.13 -42.53
N GLU A 11 7.51 41.09 -43.12
CA GLU A 11 6.10 40.74 -42.90
C GLU A 11 5.84 39.82 -41.69
N ALA A 12 6.89 39.19 -41.12
CA ALA A 12 6.78 38.39 -39.88
C ALA A 12 6.85 39.23 -38.58
N ALA A 13 7.00 40.56 -38.66
CA ALA A 13 6.96 41.50 -37.55
C ALA A 13 5.58 42.19 -37.43
N GLY A 14 4.54 41.53 -37.95
CA GLY A 14 3.18 42.05 -38.01
C GLY A 14 2.40 41.90 -36.72
N ASN A 15 1.70 42.92 -36.42
CA ASN A 15 0.56 43.04 -35.47
C ASN A 15 0.87 42.82 -33.97
N ARG A 16 1.83 43.54 -33.42
CA ARG A 16 1.79 43.84 -32.00
C ARG A 16 0.64 44.80 -31.74
N ARG A 17 -0.52 44.28 -31.31
CA ARG A 17 -1.64 45.04 -30.79
C ARG A 17 -1.09 46.11 -29.83
N LYS A 18 -1.31 47.40 -30.14
CA LYS A 18 -0.93 48.48 -29.23
C LYS A 18 -1.76 48.40 -27.97
N LEU A 19 -1.11 48.18 -26.84
CA LEU A 19 -1.75 48.13 -25.52
C LEU A 19 -2.57 49.41 -25.29
N THR A 20 -3.79 49.26 -24.84
CA THR A 20 -4.65 50.38 -24.44
C THR A 20 -4.09 51.12 -23.21
N ARG A 21 -4.54 52.33 -22.98
CA ARG A 21 -4.10 53.14 -21.83
C ARG A 21 -4.46 52.43 -20.49
N ALA A 22 -5.59 51.67 -20.44
CA ALA A 22 -6.00 50.88 -19.29
C ALA A 22 -5.09 49.69 -19.08
N GLU A 23 -4.75 48.92 -20.13
CA GLU A 23 -3.79 47.80 -20.07
C GLU A 23 -2.39 48.25 -19.63
N LYS A 24 -1.92 49.38 -20.13
CA LYS A 24 -0.63 49.95 -19.70
C LYS A 24 -0.66 50.37 -18.22
N LYS A 25 -1.80 50.89 -17.72
CA LYS A 25 -1.96 51.22 -16.31
C LYS A 25 -1.97 49.96 -15.42
N GLN A 26 -2.69 48.93 -15.86
CA GLN A 26 -2.71 47.62 -15.15
C GLN A 26 -1.32 46.97 -15.11
N ILE A 27 -0.59 46.98 -16.23
CA ILE A 27 0.79 46.49 -16.28
C ILE A 27 1.70 47.32 -15.37
N ALA A 28 1.59 48.66 -15.39
CA ALA A 28 2.36 49.51 -14.50
C ALA A 28 2.02 49.29 -13.01
N GLU A 29 0.76 49.07 -12.68
CA GLU A 29 0.34 48.70 -11.31
C GLU A 29 0.82 47.32 -10.92
N ALA A 30 0.77 46.34 -11.81
CA ALA A 30 1.32 45.00 -11.58
C ALA A 30 2.86 45.05 -11.38
N ILE A 31 3.56 45.78 -12.20
CA ILE A 31 5.01 46.04 -12.05
C ILE A 31 5.32 46.75 -10.73
N ARG A 32 4.52 47.73 -10.35
CA ARG A 32 4.67 48.45 -9.08
C ARG A 32 4.41 47.57 -7.88
N LYS A 33 3.37 46.71 -7.93
CA LYS A 33 3.11 45.67 -6.92
C LYS A 33 4.22 44.64 -6.86
N ALA A 34 4.73 44.20 -8.01
CA ALA A 34 5.81 43.22 -8.09
C ALA A 34 7.17 43.78 -7.60
N LYS A 35 7.41 45.08 -7.80
CA LYS A 35 8.64 45.76 -7.33
C LYS A 35 8.62 45.99 -5.79
N GLY A 36 7.47 45.94 -5.12
CA GLY A 36 7.34 46.28 -3.72
C GLY A 36 7.90 47.68 -3.38
N ASP A 37 7.92 48.03 -2.12
CA ASP A 37 8.46 49.32 -1.63
C ASP A 37 10.02 49.43 -1.64
N GLY A 38 10.69 48.56 -2.37
CA GLY A 38 12.15 48.57 -2.47
C GLY A 38 12.91 48.04 -1.24
N LYS A 39 12.23 47.69 -0.18
CA LYS A 39 12.83 47.07 1.03
C LYS A 39 12.97 45.56 0.85
N ALA A 40 14.17 45.05 1.07
CA ALA A 40 14.41 43.60 1.10
C ALA A 40 13.55 42.97 2.17
N ARG A 41 12.69 41.97 1.79
CA ARG A 41 11.90 41.21 2.75
C ARG A 41 12.78 40.11 3.36
N THR A 42 12.58 39.83 4.64
CA THR A 42 13.19 38.65 5.25
C THR A 42 12.51 37.37 4.74
N ALA A 43 13.16 36.23 4.92
CA ALA A 43 12.57 34.93 4.53
C ALA A 43 11.23 34.71 5.23
N GLN A 44 11.12 35.05 6.49
CA GLN A 44 9.87 34.95 7.28
C GLN A 44 8.75 35.82 6.71
N GLN A 45 9.07 37.05 6.29
CA GLN A 45 8.10 37.98 5.70
C GLN A 45 7.62 37.52 4.32
N THR A 46 8.40 36.70 3.63
CA THR A 46 8.03 36.14 2.33
C THR A 46 6.96 35.05 2.45
N ILE A 47 6.96 34.28 3.54
CA ILE A 47 6.03 33.17 3.75
C ILE A 47 4.59 33.71 3.91
N PRO A 48 3.59 33.26 3.09
CA PRO A 48 2.32 33.92 2.92
C PRO A 48 1.22 33.47 3.91
N TYR A 49 1.48 33.48 5.21
CA TYR A 49 0.45 33.34 6.24
C TYR A 49 0.74 34.27 7.43
N LEU A 50 -0.27 34.59 8.23
CA LEU A 50 -0.13 35.49 9.37
C LEU A 50 0.12 34.74 10.68
N ALA A 51 -0.59 33.65 10.93
CA ALA A 51 -0.43 32.84 12.15
C ALA A 51 -0.81 31.39 11.94
N MET A 52 -0.10 30.47 12.61
CA MET A 52 -0.43 29.06 12.71
C MET A 52 -0.81 28.75 14.18
N TYR A 53 -1.95 28.10 14.39
CA TYR A 53 -2.44 27.78 15.74
C TYR A 53 -2.28 26.29 16.07
N PRO A 54 -2.19 25.90 17.35
CA PRO A 54 -2.00 24.50 17.75
C PRO A 54 -3.08 23.53 17.20
N ASP A 55 -4.32 24.03 17.05
CA ASP A 55 -5.47 23.26 16.54
C ASP A 55 -5.46 23.06 15.01
N GLY A 56 -4.36 23.36 14.35
CA GLY A 56 -4.19 23.19 12.91
C GLY A 56 -4.83 24.28 12.05
N ILE A 57 -5.48 25.27 12.65
CA ILE A 57 -6.00 26.43 11.91
C ILE A 57 -4.85 27.35 11.54
N CYS A 58 -4.79 27.76 10.27
CA CYS A 58 -3.84 28.75 9.77
C CYS A 58 -4.61 30.03 9.41
N LYS A 59 -4.24 31.18 9.98
CA LYS A 59 -4.69 32.50 9.52
C LYS A 59 -3.82 32.89 8.32
N VAL A 60 -4.37 32.78 7.12
CA VAL A 60 -3.66 33.03 5.86
C VAL A 60 -3.59 34.53 5.60
N THR A 61 -4.72 35.20 5.61
CA THR A 61 -4.85 36.66 5.52
C THR A 61 -5.70 37.16 6.67
N GLU A 62 -5.99 38.46 6.71
CA GLU A 62 -6.82 39.05 7.79
C GLU A 62 -8.19 38.39 7.92
N LYS A 63 -8.78 37.95 6.80
CA LYS A 63 -10.11 37.35 6.75
C LYS A 63 -10.14 35.88 6.29
N ARG A 64 -9.02 35.29 5.88
CA ARG A 64 -8.97 33.94 5.34
C ARG A 64 -8.28 32.98 6.31
N TYR A 65 -8.92 31.87 6.58
CA TYR A 65 -8.46 30.82 7.48
C TYR A 65 -8.53 29.48 6.77
N SER A 66 -7.52 28.64 6.98
CA SER A 66 -7.45 27.30 6.38
C SER A 66 -7.19 26.20 7.41
N LYS A 67 -7.66 24.99 7.08
CA LYS A 67 -7.27 23.73 7.71
C LYS A 67 -6.76 22.76 6.66
N CYS A 68 -5.99 21.76 7.11
CA CYS A 68 -5.36 20.79 6.24
C CYS A 68 -5.59 19.37 6.75
N VAL A 69 -5.94 18.46 5.85
CA VAL A 69 -6.11 17.03 6.08
C VAL A 69 -5.10 16.28 5.22
N MET A 70 -4.38 15.36 5.82
CA MET A 70 -3.54 14.38 5.11
C MET A 70 -4.40 13.18 4.74
N PHE A 71 -4.25 12.66 3.53
CA PHE A 71 -4.94 11.45 3.10
C PHE A 71 -3.99 10.48 2.40
N GLU A 72 -4.33 9.20 2.48
CA GLU A 72 -3.56 8.10 1.91
C GLU A 72 -4.05 7.76 0.51
N ASP A 73 -3.37 6.81 -0.12
CA ASP A 73 -3.71 6.32 -1.44
C ASP A 73 -4.65 5.12 -1.39
N ILE A 74 -5.41 4.93 -2.46
CA ILE A 74 -6.12 3.69 -2.76
C ILE A 74 -5.65 3.17 -4.12
N ASN A 75 -5.84 1.89 -4.36
CA ASN A 75 -5.34 1.25 -5.58
C ASN A 75 -6.27 1.50 -6.78
N TYR A 76 -6.35 2.75 -7.23
CA TYR A 76 -7.20 3.16 -8.35
C TYR A 76 -6.72 2.56 -9.68
N GLN A 77 -5.42 2.58 -9.95
CA GLN A 77 -4.90 2.16 -11.27
C GLN A 77 -5.16 0.69 -11.59
N LEU A 78 -5.11 -0.17 -10.57
CA LEU A 78 -5.30 -1.61 -10.71
C LEU A 78 -6.72 -2.09 -10.37
N ALA A 79 -7.63 -1.17 -10.00
CA ALA A 79 -9.01 -1.51 -9.67
C ALA A 79 -9.79 -2.04 -10.88
N GLN A 80 -10.87 -2.76 -10.64
CA GLN A 80 -11.81 -3.19 -11.67
C GLN A 80 -12.50 -1.99 -12.33
N ALA A 81 -13.06 -2.17 -13.52
CA ALA A 81 -13.69 -1.08 -14.26
C ALA A 81 -14.87 -0.47 -13.48
N ASP A 82 -15.70 -1.31 -12.86
CA ASP A 82 -16.85 -0.87 -12.07
C ASP A 82 -16.41 -0.12 -10.82
N ASP A 83 -15.35 -0.60 -10.13
CA ASP A 83 -14.77 0.08 -8.97
C ASP A 83 -14.16 1.42 -9.35
N LYS A 84 -13.49 1.52 -10.50
CA LYS A 84 -12.96 2.79 -11.02
C LYS A 84 -14.08 3.79 -11.28
N THR A 85 -15.18 3.33 -11.87
CA THR A 85 -16.34 4.17 -12.12
C THR A 85 -16.94 4.66 -10.81
N ALA A 86 -17.13 3.77 -9.83
CA ALA A 86 -17.66 4.14 -8.52
C ALA A 86 -16.73 5.12 -7.77
N ILE A 87 -15.42 4.91 -7.81
CA ILE A 87 -14.44 5.84 -7.22
C ILE A 87 -14.52 7.21 -7.90
N PHE A 88 -14.62 7.23 -9.24
CA PHE A 88 -14.72 8.47 -10.00
C PHE A 88 -16.00 9.24 -9.67
N GLU A 89 -17.15 8.56 -9.64
CA GLU A 89 -18.43 9.17 -9.27
C GLU A 89 -18.42 9.72 -7.85
N ASN A 90 -17.97 8.96 -6.89
CA ASN A 90 -17.81 9.43 -5.50
C ASN A 90 -16.84 10.61 -5.38
N TRP A 91 -15.79 10.65 -6.22
CA TRP A 91 -14.85 11.78 -6.27
C TRP A 91 -15.51 13.02 -6.90
N CYS A 92 -16.35 12.86 -7.90
CA CYS A 92 -17.18 13.95 -8.45
C CYS A 92 -18.10 14.53 -7.37
N ASP A 93 -18.80 13.67 -6.63
CA ASP A 93 -19.67 14.10 -5.53
C ASP A 93 -18.90 14.79 -4.41
N PHE A 94 -17.68 14.31 -4.09
CA PHE A 94 -16.81 14.98 -3.13
C PHE A 94 -16.41 16.39 -3.59
N LEU A 95 -16.07 16.60 -4.85
CA LEU A 95 -15.80 17.93 -5.38
C LEU A 95 -17.05 18.82 -5.35
N ASN A 96 -18.21 18.27 -5.67
CA ASN A 96 -19.50 18.97 -5.63
C ASN A 96 -19.93 19.35 -4.20
N TYR A 97 -19.35 18.77 -3.16
CA TYR A 97 -19.59 19.22 -1.77
C TYR A 97 -19.15 20.68 -1.55
N PHE A 98 -18.06 21.12 -2.21
CA PHE A 98 -17.52 22.47 -1.99
C PHE A 98 -18.29 23.53 -2.79
N ASP A 99 -18.86 24.50 -2.10
CA ASP A 99 -19.49 25.66 -2.70
C ASP A 99 -18.48 26.78 -3.01
N ALA A 100 -18.95 27.87 -3.63
CA ALA A 100 -18.13 29.02 -4.02
C ALA A 100 -17.47 29.76 -2.85
N SER A 101 -17.92 29.51 -1.60
CA SER A 101 -17.39 30.13 -0.40
C SER A 101 -16.20 29.39 0.21
N VAL A 102 -15.84 28.20 -0.34
CA VAL A 102 -14.73 27.40 0.08
C VAL A 102 -13.73 27.25 -1.07
N SER A 103 -12.48 27.61 -0.83
CA SER A 103 -11.40 27.31 -1.78
C SER A 103 -10.66 26.05 -1.32
N VAL A 104 -10.37 25.16 -2.25
CA VAL A 104 -9.68 23.88 -2.01
C VAL A 104 -8.33 23.88 -2.71
N GLN A 105 -7.32 23.36 -2.02
CA GLN A 105 -6.01 23.09 -2.58
C GLN A 105 -5.68 21.62 -2.34
N LEU A 106 -5.48 20.86 -3.41
CA LEU A 106 -4.87 19.53 -3.35
C LEU A 106 -3.36 19.71 -3.53
N SER A 107 -2.58 19.20 -2.60
CA SER A 107 -1.12 19.29 -2.62
C SER A 107 -0.51 17.91 -2.59
N PHE A 108 0.35 17.64 -3.57
CA PHE A 108 1.12 16.42 -3.69
C PHE A 108 2.59 16.79 -3.53
N ILE A 109 3.20 16.32 -2.45
CA ILE A 109 4.58 16.62 -2.13
C ILE A 109 5.37 15.32 -2.24
N ASN A 110 6.11 15.19 -3.33
CA ASN A 110 7.00 14.08 -3.57
C ASN A 110 8.40 14.51 -3.15
N GLN A 111 8.77 14.16 -1.92
CA GLN A 111 10.08 14.49 -1.36
C GLN A 111 10.84 13.21 -1.03
N GLY A 112 12.14 13.22 -1.30
CA GLY A 112 13.01 12.19 -0.78
C GLY A 112 12.92 12.18 0.75
N THR A 113 12.50 11.07 1.33
CA THR A 113 12.70 10.82 2.75
C THR A 113 14.20 11.00 2.99
N GLN A 114 14.59 11.62 4.11
CA GLN A 114 16.01 11.69 4.41
C GLN A 114 16.58 10.28 4.25
N ARG A 115 17.47 10.11 3.29
CA ARG A 115 18.06 8.80 2.98
C ARG A 115 18.57 8.13 4.26
N GLU A 116 19.16 8.92 5.17
CA GLU A 116 19.59 8.46 6.48
C GLU A 116 18.44 7.94 7.36
N GLN A 117 17.24 8.52 7.30
CA GLN A 117 16.09 8.04 8.08
C GLN A 117 15.52 6.76 7.47
N ALA A 118 15.45 6.67 6.15
CA ALA A 118 15.04 5.45 5.47
C ALA A 118 16.07 4.34 5.67
N GLU A 119 17.39 4.64 5.58
CA GLU A 119 18.47 3.69 5.85
C GLU A 119 18.46 3.22 7.31
N LYS A 120 18.16 4.09 8.27
CA LYS A 120 17.98 3.69 9.68
C LYS A 120 16.75 2.80 9.87
N ALA A 121 15.65 3.08 9.17
CA ALA A 121 14.42 2.28 9.28
C ALA A 121 14.59 0.85 8.75
N ILE A 122 15.46 0.63 7.76
CA ILE A 122 15.73 -0.69 7.15
C ILE A 122 16.97 -1.37 7.72
N SER A 123 17.80 -0.67 8.50
CA SER A 123 18.98 -1.27 9.12
C SER A 123 18.58 -2.14 10.30
N ILE A 124 19.03 -3.39 10.28
CA ILE A 124 18.78 -4.32 11.37
C ILE A 124 19.84 -4.08 12.45
N PRO A 125 19.46 -3.72 13.69
CA PRO A 125 20.42 -3.48 14.75
C PRO A 125 21.17 -4.75 15.12
N ALA A 126 22.45 -4.60 15.52
CA ALA A 126 23.25 -5.71 16.02
C ALA A 126 22.63 -6.29 17.31
N GLN A 127 22.72 -7.59 17.47
CA GLN A 127 22.25 -8.32 18.64
C GLN A 127 23.43 -9.13 19.27
N GLU A 128 23.23 -9.61 20.47
CA GLU A 128 24.24 -10.43 21.18
C GLU A 128 24.23 -11.91 20.72
N ASP A 129 24.40 -12.12 19.40
CA ASP A 129 24.43 -13.44 18.78
C ASP A 129 25.49 -13.54 17.67
N ALA A 130 25.63 -14.71 17.04
CA ALA A 130 26.60 -14.97 15.98
C ALA A 130 26.20 -14.44 14.60
N PHE A 131 25.04 -13.75 14.44
CA PHE A 131 24.45 -13.44 13.14
C PHE A 131 24.60 -11.98 12.69
N ASN A 132 25.45 -11.20 13.37
CA ASN A 132 25.62 -9.78 13.05
C ASN A 132 26.24 -9.56 11.66
N SER A 133 27.08 -10.46 11.17
CA SER A 133 27.60 -10.42 9.80
C SER A 133 26.45 -10.54 8.77
N ILE A 134 25.54 -11.45 9.01
CA ILE A 134 24.36 -11.66 8.15
C ILE A 134 23.41 -10.44 8.21
N ARG A 135 23.20 -9.87 9.43
CA ARG A 135 22.41 -8.63 9.59
C ARG A 135 22.99 -7.45 8.82
N THR A 136 24.33 -7.33 8.85
CA THR A 136 25.04 -6.27 8.11
C THR A 136 24.88 -6.48 6.60
N GLU A 137 25.17 -7.68 6.09
CA GLU A 137 25.00 -8.03 4.67
C GLU A 137 23.57 -7.76 4.20
N TYR A 138 22.59 -8.19 4.98
CA TYR A 138 21.17 -8.01 4.67
C TYR A 138 20.78 -6.53 4.70
N SER A 139 21.22 -5.77 5.68
CA SER A 139 21.00 -4.32 5.75
C SER A 139 21.62 -3.58 4.56
N ASP A 140 22.82 -3.97 4.14
CA ASP A 140 23.48 -3.38 2.97
C ASP A 140 22.79 -3.74 1.67
N MET A 141 22.26 -4.97 1.56
CA MET A 141 21.41 -5.36 0.45
C MET A 141 20.14 -4.50 0.38
N LEU A 142 19.46 -4.28 1.51
CA LEU A 142 18.27 -3.42 1.56
C LEU A 142 18.62 -1.97 1.21
N LYS A 143 19.73 -1.43 1.67
CA LYS A 143 20.22 -0.10 1.26
C LYS A 143 20.49 -0.02 -0.24
N ASN A 144 21.06 -1.08 -0.83
CA ASN A 144 21.26 -1.18 -2.27
C ASN A 144 19.94 -1.24 -3.03
N GLN A 145 18.94 -1.96 -2.54
CA GLN A 145 17.59 -1.93 -3.13
C GLN A 145 16.94 -0.57 -3.00
N LEU A 146 17.06 0.09 -1.85
CA LEU A 146 16.57 1.46 -1.66
C LEU A 146 17.21 2.43 -2.66
N SER A 147 18.50 2.26 -2.97
CA SER A 147 19.22 3.10 -3.94
C SER A 147 18.84 2.84 -5.41
N LYS A 148 18.33 1.64 -5.73
CA LYS A 148 17.84 1.27 -7.06
C LYS A 148 16.38 1.65 -7.28
N GLY A 149 15.61 1.79 -6.21
CA GLY A 149 14.24 2.28 -6.24
C GLY A 149 14.13 3.78 -6.51
N ASN A 150 12.96 4.35 -6.42
CA ASN A 150 12.69 5.79 -6.57
C ASN A 150 13.29 6.63 -5.43
N ASN A 151 14.48 6.31 -4.97
CA ASN A 151 15.25 7.03 -3.95
C ASN A 151 14.48 7.26 -2.62
N GLY A 152 13.53 6.39 -2.27
CA GLY A 152 12.71 6.55 -1.08
C GLY A 152 11.79 7.78 -1.14
N LEU A 153 11.35 8.18 -2.32
CA LEU A 153 10.38 9.27 -2.49
C LEU A 153 9.06 8.85 -1.89
N VAL A 154 8.68 9.47 -0.80
CA VAL A 154 7.37 9.29 -0.17
C VAL A 154 6.43 10.35 -0.72
N LYS A 155 5.30 9.89 -1.27
CA LYS A 155 4.25 10.76 -1.81
C LYS A 155 3.30 11.15 -0.69
N HIS A 156 3.40 12.37 -0.21
CA HIS A 156 2.46 12.92 0.75
C HIS A 156 1.35 13.69 0.04
N LYS A 157 0.11 13.44 0.45
CA LYS A 157 -1.10 14.02 -0.15
C LYS A 157 -1.87 14.78 0.89
N TYR A 158 -2.20 16.02 0.54
CA TYR A 158 -2.91 16.93 1.43
C TYR A 158 -4.07 17.59 0.71
N ILE A 159 -5.18 17.75 1.43
CA ILE A 159 -6.26 18.65 1.04
C ILE A 159 -6.33 19.80 2.05
N THR A 160 -6.19 21.01 1.55
CA THR A 160 -6.30 22.24 2.34
C THR A 160 -7.53 22.98 1.89
N PHE A 161 -8.43 23.28 2.80
CA PHE A 161 -9.64 24.06 2.54
C PHE A 161 -9.60 25.37 3.30
N THR A 162 -10.03 26.41 2.61
CA THR A 162 -9.94 27.83 3.09
C THR A 162 -11.31 28.46 3.07
N VAL A 163 -11.64 29.16 4.13
CA VAL A 163 -12.89 29.92 4.30
C VAL A 163 -12.61 31.37 4.65
N GLU A 164 -13.54 32.27 4.32
CA GLU A 164 -13.52 33.65 4.79
C GLU A 164 -14.32 33.77 6.08
N ALA A 165 -13.75 34.44 7.07
CA ALA A 165 -14.39 34.72 8.36
C ALA A 165 -13.81 35.99 9.00
N ASP A 166 -14.62 36.70 9.78
CA ASP A 166 -14.20 37.95 10.46
C ASP A 166 -13.23 37.68 11.63
N ASN A 167 -13.30 36.51 12.23
CA ASN A 167 -12.45 36.15 13.36
C ASN A 167 -12.19 34.62 13.43
N LYS A 168 -11.21 34.21 14.27
CA LYS A 168 -10.83 32.81 14.46
C LYS A 168 -11.99 31.95 14.97
N ALA A 169 -12.85 32.44 15.85
CA ALA A 169 -13.94 31.64 16.43
C ALA A 169 -14.98 31.26 15.37
N ALA A 170 -15.39 32.21 14.53
CA ALA A 170 -16.28 31.97 13.40
C ALA A 170 -15.62 31.01 12.35
N ALA A 171 -14.35 31.24 12.07
CA ALA A 171 -13.58 30.34 11.18
C ALA A 171 -13.52 28.92 11.73
N LYS A 172 -13.25 28.74 13.03
CA LYS A 172 -13.12 27.43 13.67
C LYS A 172 -14.39 26.60 13.54
N SER A 173 -15.55 27.16 13.85
CA SER A 173 -16.83 26.45 13.73
C SER A 173 -17.06 25.93 12.31
N ARG A 174 -16.84 26.81 11.33
CA ARG A 174 -17.03 26.46 9.91
C ARG A 174 -16.01 25.43 9.41
N LEU A 175 -14.72 25.63 9.73
CA LEU A 175 -13.66 24.72 9.32
C LEU A 175 -13.78 23.33 9.97
N SER A 176 -14.25 23.23 11.23
CA SER A 176 -14.45 21.94 11.89
C SER A 176 -15.60 21.16 11.27
N ARG A 177 -16.67 21.83 10.81
CA ARG A 177 -17.74 21.16 10.06
C ARG A 177 -17.23 20.62 8.74
N ILE A 178 -16.54 21.46 7.94
CA ILE A 178 -15.96 21.04 6.66
C ILE A 178 -14.98 19.89 6.86
N GLU A 179 -14.15 19.92 7.91
CA GLU A 179 -13.23 18.83 8.23
C GLU A 179 -13.96 17.51 8.44
N THR A 180 -15.04 17.51 9.23
CA THR A 180 -15.84 16.31 9.46
C THR A 180 -16.43 15.77 8.15
N ASP A 181 -16.98 16.64 7.31
CA ASP A 181 -17.57 16.26 6.03
C ASP A 181 -16.51 15.74 5.06
N VAL A 182 -15.32 16.35 5.00
CA VAL A 182 -14.16 15.90 4.21
C VAL A 182 -13.71 14.50 4.63
N LEU A 183 -13.59 14.26 5.94
CA LEU A 183 -13.21 12.93 6.46
C LEU A 183 -14.26 11.86 6.14
N ASN A 184 -15.55 12.22 6.22
CA ASN A 184 -16.64 11.31 5.86
C ASN A 184 -16.62 10.97 4.36
N ASN A 185 -16.40 11.95 3.48
CA ASN A 185 -16.28 11.71 2.04
C ASN A 185 -15.07 10.82 1.71
N PHE A 186 -13.92 11.02 2.34
CA PHE A 186 -12.79 10.11 2.19
C PHE A 186 -13.12 8.70 2.68
N LYS A 187 -13.86 8.56 3.77
CA LYS A 187 -14.31 7.25 4.26
C LYS A 187 -15.22 6.54 3.25
N VAL A 188 -16.11 7.25 2.58
CA VAL A 188 -16.94 6.69 1.49
C VAL A 188 -16.08 6.19 0.33
N LEU A 189 -15.02 6.90 0.00
CA LEU A 189 -14.03 6.51 -1.01
C LEU A 189 -13.12 5.35 -0.56
N GLY A 190 -13.21 4.90 0.69
CA GLY A 190 -12.29 3.91 1.26
C GLY A 190 -10.89 4.45 1.54
N VAL A 191 -10.72 5.77 1.60
CA VAL A 191 -9.44 6.45 1.82
C VAL A 191 -9.24 6.75 3.29
N THR A 192 -8.09 6.37 3.85
CA THR A 192 -7.68 6.79 5.19
C THR A 192 -7.27 8.26 5.15
N ALA A 193 -7.86 9.07 6.02
CA ALA A 193 -7.55 10.50 6.11
C ALA A 193 -7.54 10.97 7.56
N ARG A 194 -6.68 11.94 7.87
CA ARG A 194 -6.59 12.53 9.21
C ARG A 194 -6.29 14.03 9.15
N PRO A 195 -6.86 14.84 10.06
CA PRO A 195 -6.54 16.24 10.15
C PRO A 195 -5.13 16.44 10.68
N LEU A 196 -4.47 17.50 10.24
CA LEU A 196 -3.16 17.89 10.73
C LEU A 196 -3.27 18.91 11.86
N SER A 197 -2.55 18.69 12.94
CA SER A 197 -2.31 19.68 13.99
C SER A 197 -1.43 20.84 13.49
N GLY A 198 -1.36 21.94 14.27
CA GLY A 198 -0.48 23.05 13.92
C GLY A 198 1.00 22.65 13.85
N TYR A 199 1.45 21.76 14.75
CA TYR A 199 2.80 21.21 14.73
C TYR A 199 3.07 20.43 13.44
N GLU A 200 2.16 19.53 13.05
CA GLU A 200 2.31 18.73 11.83
C GLU A 200 2.29 19.60 10.58
N ARG A 201 1.42 20.60 10.51
CA ARG A 201 1.42 21.57 9.41
C ARG A 201 2.74 22.31 9.30
N LEU A 202 3.29 22.78 10.43
CA LEU A 202 4.61 23.43 10.45
C LEU A 202 5.72 22.46 10.02
N LYS A 203 5.66 21.21 10.43
CA LYS A 203 6.60 20.16 9.98
C LYS A 203 6.54 19.95 8.46
N VAL A 204 5.35 19.92 7.87
CA VAL A 204 5.18 19.83 6.41
C VAL A 204 5.77 21.06 5.72
N LEU A 205 5.47 22.26 6.19
CA LEU A 205 6.02 23.51 5.66
C LEU A 205 7.54 23.57 5.78
N HIS A 206 8.08 23.14 6.93
CA HIS A 206 9.52 23.03 7.13
C HIS A 206 10.14 22.10 6.09
N GLY A 207 9.58 20.92 5.86
CA GLY A 207 10.05 19.98 4.85
C GLY A 207 10.06 20.55 3.42
N VAL A 208 9.05 21.36 3.06
CA VAL A 208 9.02 22.05 1.77
C VAL A 208 10.14 23.09 1.66
N PHE A 209 10.40 23.86 2.72
CA PHE A 209 11.38 24.93 2.74
C PHE A 209 12.81 24.45 3.03
N HIS A 210 12.98 23.23 3.57
CA HIS A 210 14.27 22.60 3.85
C HIS A 210 14.38 21.24 3.12
N PRO A 211 14.44 21.24 1.79
CA PRO A 211 14.46 20.00 0.99
C PRO A 211 15.75 19.17 1.18
N GLU A 212 16.73 19.69 1.89
CA GLU A 212 17.96 18.97 2.27
C GLU A 212 17.75 18.08 3.50
N GLY A 213 16.58 18.17 4.15
CA GLY A 213 16.18 17.31 5.23
C GLY A 213 16.71 17.73 6.61
N GLU A 214 16.83 19.01 6.85
CA GLU A 214 17.16 19.53 8.18
C GLU A 214 16.14 19.07 9.23
N PRO A 215 16.56 18.68 10.44
CA PRO A 215 15.66 18.23 11.49
C PRO A 215 14.75 19.37 11.96
N PHE A 216 13.44 19.09 12.05
CA PHE A 216 12.47 20.02 12.57
C PHE A 216 12.34 19.89 14.08
N SER A 217 12.61 20.99 14.80
CA SER A 217 12.40 21.09 16.25
C SER A 217 11.57 22.34 16.54
N PHE A 218 10.41 22.17 17.17
CA PHE A 218 9.49 23.25 17.48
C PHE A 218 8.54 22.87 18.62
N SER A 219 8.21 23.84 19.50
CA SER A 219 7.08 23.77 20.42
C SER A 219 6.36 25.11 20.44
N PHE A 220 5.03 25.10 20.52
CA PHE A 220 4.22 26.32 20.67
C PHE A 220 4.54 27.08 21.96
N ASP A 221 5.00 26.39 23.00
CA ASP A 221 5.39 26.99 24.29
C ASP A 221 6.61 27.91 24.17
N TRP A 222 7.41 27.75 23.13
CA TRP A 222 8.59 28.58 22.91
C TRP A 222 8.27 29.95 22.35
N LEU A 223 7.09 30.16 21.75
CA LEU A 223 6.74 31.40 21.06
C LEU A 223 6.60 32.58 22.03
N THR A 224 5.90 32.40 23.14
CA THR A 224 5.65 33.50 24.11
C THR A 224 6.94 33.96 24.80
N PRO A 225 7.79 33.09 25.31
CA PRO A 225 9.03 33.52 25.97
C PRO A 225 10.07 34.11 25.00
N SER A 226 10.13 33.60 23.76
CA SER A 226 11.15 34.02 22.79
C SER A 226 10.79 35.24 21.97
N GLY A 227 9.48 35.61 21.90
CA GLY A 227 8.99 36.63 21.00
C GLY A 227 9.08 36.26 19.51
N LEU A 228 9.43 35.01 19.19
CA LEU A 228 9.50 34.52 17.84
C LEU A 228 8.12 34.14 17.31
N SER A 229 7.99 34.07 16.00
CA SER A 229 6.81 33.58 15.29
C SER A 229 7.01 32.14 14.80
N THR A 230 5.93 31.45 14.47
CA THR A 230 6.03 30.09 13.85
C THR A 230 6.85 30.11 12.57
N LYS A 231 6.94 31.23 11.87
CA LYS A 231 7.73 31.38 10.63
C LYS A 231 9.23 31.31 10.86
N ASP A 232 9.72 31.69 12.04
CA ASP A 232 11.13 31.65 12.37
C ASP A 232 11.67 30.22 12.43
N PHE A 233 10.80 29.24 12.70
CA PHE A 233 11.14 27.82 12.79
C PHE A 233 11.03 27.05 11.45
N ILE A 234 10.39 27.65 10.43
CA ILE A 234 10.18 27.00 9.13
C ILE A 234 10.83 27.74 7.96
N ALA A 235 11.27 28.98 8.18
CA ALA A 235 11.85 29.78 7.09
C ALA A 235 13.21 29.21 6.65
N PRO A 236 13.46 29.10 5.34
CA PRO A 236 14.77 28.72 4.84
C PRO A 236 15.80 29.81 5.11
N SER A 237 17.07 29.46 4.99
CA SER A 237 18.17 30.42 5.17
C SER A 237 18.09 31.63 4.24
N SER A 238 17.53 31.46 3.05
CA SER A 238 17.33 32.54 2.08
C SER A 238 16.34 32.19 0.99
N PHE A 239 15.62 33.22 0.48
CA PHE A 239 14.94 33.20 -0.80
C PHE A 239 15.58 34.18 -1.78
N ARG A 240 15.69 33.81 -3.04
CA ARG A 240 16.15 34.66 -4.12
C ARG A 240 15.30 34.48 -5.37
N PHE A 241 14.58 35.52 -5.80
CA PHE A 241 13.67 35.52 -6.96
C PHE A 241 14.13 36.41 -8.10
N GLY A 242 15.41 36.83 -8.11
CA GLY A 242 15.94 37.80 -9.05
C GLY A 242 16.18 37.28 -10.47
N GLU A 243 16.17 35.99 -10.74
CA GLU A 243 16.54 35.41 -12.03
C GLU A 243 15.35 35.31 -13.03
N GLY A 244 14.15 35.76 -12.67
CA GLY A 244 12.95 35.75 -13.51
C GLY A 244 12.38 34.38 -13.86
N ARG A 245 13.21 33.43 -14.25
CA ARG A 245 12.85 32.05 -14.68
C ARG A 245 13.04 30.99 -13.61
N TYR A 246 13.75 31.28 -12.52
CA TYR A 246 14.12 30.40 -11.43
C TYR A 246 14.02 31.13 -10.10
N PHE A 247 13.89 30.36 -9.06
CA PHE A 247 14.11 30.82 -7.70
C PHE A 247 15.25 30.02 -7.05
N ARG A 248 15.83 30.59 -6.00
CA ARG A 248 16.74 29.87 -5.12
C ARG A 248 16.16 29.87 -3.71
N MET A 249 16.29 28.74 -3.05
CA MET A 249 15.84 28.50 -1.68
C MET A 249 16.95 27.71 -0.96
N GLY A 250 17.66 28.38 -0.06
CA GLY A 250 18.89 27.83 0.50
C GLY A 250 19.90 27.51 -0.61
N LYS A 251 20.34 26.25 -0.69
CA LYS A 251 21.27 25.77 -1.72
C LYS A 251 20.59 25.28 -2.99
N LYS A 252 19.28 24.98 -2.92
CA LYS A 252 18.53 24.45 -4.06
C LYS A 252 18.12 25.55 -5.02
N ILE A 253 18.06 25.19 -6.31
CA ILE A 253 17.46 25.98 -7.36
C ILE A 253 16.16 25.34 -7.79
N GLY A 254 15.12 26.13 -8.00
CA GLY A 254 13.81 25.62 -8.39
C GLY A 254 13.13 26.47 -9.45
N ALA A 255 12.10 25.92 -10.05
CA ALA A 255 11.21 26.62 -10.95
C ALA A 255 9.76 26.16 -10.75
N ALA A 256 8.86 27.14 -10.78
CA ALA A 256 7.42 26.93 -10.77
C ALA A 256 6.89 27.04 -12.22
N SER A 257 6.01 26.11 -12.58
CA SER A 257 5.36 26.04 -13.87
C SER A 257 3.85 25.81 -13.66
N PHE A 258 3.03 26.21 -14.62
CA PHE A 258 1.60 25.90 -14.64
C PHE A 258 1.26 25.04 -15.84
N LEU A 259 0.20 24.24 -15.70
CA LEU A 259 -0.30 23.37 -16.74
C LEU A 259 -1.34 24.10 -17.61
N GLU A 260 -1.08 24.20 -18.90
CA GLU A 260 -2.06 24.61 -19.90
C GLU A 260 -2.74 23.37 -20.48
N ILE A 261 -4.05 23.31 -20.36
CA ILE A 261 -4.88 22.24 -20.92
C ILE A 261 -5.30 22.67 -22.32
N LEU A 262 -4.81 21.96 -23.35
CA LEU A 262 -5.03 22.28 -24.77
C LEU A 262 -6.09 21.36 -25.41
N THR A 263 -6.49 20.30 -24.74
CA THR A 263 -7.46 19.32 -25.21
C THR A 263 -8.82 19.47 -24.51
N PRO A 264 -9.94 19.20 -25.17
CA PRO A 264 -11.22 19.06 -24.49
C PRO A 264 -11.33 17.78 -23.65
N GLU A 265 -10.62 16.71 -24.03
CA GLU A 265 -10.61 15.43 -23.33
C GLU A 265 -9.31 15.27 -22.54
N LEU A 266 -9.45 15.02 -21.25
CA LEU A 266 -8.35 14.77 -20.33
C LEU A 266 -8.24 13.27 -20.02
N ASN A 267 -7.09 12.84 -19.54
CA ASN A 267 -6.82 11.48 -19.15
C ASN A 267 -6.48 11.38 -17.66
N ASP A 268 -7.05 10.41 -16.97
CA ASP A 268 -6.89 10.17 -15.53
C ASP A 268 -5.47 9.75 -15.11
N ARG A 269 -4.63 9.37 -16.07
CA ARG A 269 -3.23 8.97 -15.81
C ARG A 269 -2.25 10.14 -15.75
N MET A 270 -2.61 11.31 -16.25
CA MET A 270 -1.66 12.42 -16.38
C MET A 270 -1.10 12.85 -15.02
N LEU A 271 -1.96 13.03 -14.01
CA LEU A 271 -1.50 13.39 -12.67
C LEU A 271 -0.61 12.29 -12.08
N ALA A 272 -1.00 11.03 -12.26
CA ALA A 272 -0.23 9.87 -11.81
C ALA A 272 1.17 9.84 -12.43
N ASP A 273 1.27 9.97 -13.77
CA ASP A 273 2.55 9.95 -14.49
C ASP A 273 3.48 11.10 -14.05
N ILE A 274 2.93 12.29 -13.74
CA ILE A 274 3.72 13.42 -13.22
C ILE A 274 4.23 13.13 -11.81
N LEU A 275 3.40 12.52 -10.96
CA LEU A 275 3.78 12.16 -9.58
C LEU A 275 4.71 10.94 -9.51
N ASP A 276 4.76 10.14 -10.58
CA ASP A 276 5.67 8.98 -10.70
C ASP A 276 7.07 9.36 -11.21
N LEU A 277 7.33 10.64 -11.47
CA LEU A 277 8.68 11.10 -11.79
C LEU A 277 9.66 10.77 -10.66
N GLU A 278 10.83 10.27 -11.03
CA GLU A 278 11.92 9.88 -10.11
C GLU A 278 12.61 11.09 -9.44
N THR A 279 12.04 12.28 -9.57
CA THR A 279 12.57 13.51 -9.04
C THR A 279 11.62 14.12 -8.02
N GLY A 280 12.17 14.88 -7.06
CA GLY A 280 11.36 15.64 -6.13
C GLY A 280 10.48 16.66 -6.86
N VAL A 281 9.18 16.46 -6.84
CA VAL A 281 8.19 17.33 -7.47
C VAL A 281 7.10 17.70 -6.47
N ILE A 282 6.66 18.96 -6.51
CA ILE A 282 5.50 19.43 -5.76
C ILE A 282 4.43 19.81 -6.78
N VAL A 283 3.28 19.16 -6.70
CA VAL A 283 2.13 19.44 -7.56
C VAL A 283 1.00 20.00 -6.72
N ASN A 284 0.37 21.07 -7.19
CA ASN A 284 -0.77 21.68 -6.51
C ASN A 284 -1.90 21.98 -7.48
N LEU A 285 -3.10 21.61 -7.07
CA LEU A 285 -4.35 21.94 -7.74
C LEU A 285 -5.14 22.88 -6.85
N HIS A 286 -5.28 24.14 -7.24
CA HIS A 286 -6.21 25.06 -6.62
C HIS A 286 -7.54 24.98 -7.32
N ILE A 287 -8.57 24.60 -6.59
CA ILE A 287 -9.92 24.35 -7.08
C ILE A 287 -10.88 25.29 -6.35
N ARG A 288 -11.65 26.05 -7.10
CA ARG A 288 -12.69 26.92 -6.56
C ARG A 288 -13.98 26.73 -7.36
N SER A 289 -15.06 26.40 -6.68
CA SER A 289 -16.39 26.35 -7.30
C SER A 289 -16.88 27.74 -7.69
N ILE A 290 -17.57 27.85 -8.79
CA ILE A 290 -18.31 29.05 -9.21
C ILE A 290 -19.77 28.85 -8.81
N ASP A 291 -20.44 29.90 -8.38
CA ASP A 291 -21.89 29.87 -8.16
C ASP A 291 -22.63 29.39 -9.42
N GLN A 292 -23.54 28.41 -9.24
CA GLN A 292 -24.21 27.76 -10.37
C GLN A 292 -25.01 28.74 -11.22
N SER A 293 -25.64 29.73 -10.58
CA SER A 293 -26.44 30.75 -11.29
C SER A 293 -25.53 31.69 -12.09
N GLU A 294 -24.34 32.02 -11.54
CA GLU A 294 -23.37 32.86 -12.21
C GLU A 294 -22.72 32.10 -13.40
N ALA A 295 -22.39 30.82 -13.20
CA ALA A 295 -21.87 29.97 -14.25
C ALA A 295 -22.85 29.86 -15.43
N ILE A 296 -24.11 29.53 -15.18
CA ILE A 296 -25.17 29.43 -16.20
C ILE A 296 -25.36 30.76 -16.92
N LYS A 297 -25.37 31.87 -16.18
CA LYS A 297 -25.53 33.24 -16.77
C LYS A 297 -24.35 33.57 -17.69
N THR A 298 -23.14 33.18 -17.27
CA THR A 298 -21.92 33.45 -18.05
C THR A 298 -21.91 32.64 -19.34
N ILE A 299 -22.31 31.37 -19.31
CA ILE A 299 -22.38 30.52 -20.50
C ILE A 299 -23.51 30.96 -21.44
N LYS A 300 -24.69 31.30 -20.92
CA LYS A 300 -25.77 31.88 -21.75
C LYS A 300 -25.32 33.14 -22.48
N ARG A 301 -24.55 34.01 -21.81
CA ARG A 301 -24.00 35.22 -22.44
C ARG A 301 -23.02 34.84 -23.55
N LYS A 302 -22.12 33.86 -23.29
CA LYS A 302 -21.19 33.35 -24.31
C LYS A 302 -21.89 32.75 -25.52
N ILE A 303 -22.94 31.95 -25.32
CA ILE A 303 -23.78 31.40 -26.40
C ILE A 303 -24.40 32.56 -27.24
N THR A 304 -24.95 33.57 -26.56
CA THR A 304 -25.51 34.74 -27.26
C THR A 304 -24.47 35.47 -28.10
N ASP A 305 -23.25 35.61 -27.60
CA ASP A 305 -22.18 36.27 -28.35
C ASP A 305 -21.68 35.41 -29.53
N LEU A 306 -21.62 34.07 -29.38
CA LEU A 306 -21.32 33.14 -30.46
C LEU A 306 -22.42 33.16 -31.55
N ASP A 307 -23.68 33.16 -31.14
CA ASP A 307 -24.81 33.26 -32.10
C ASP A 307 -24.78 34.60 -32.86
N LYS A 308 -24.43 35.74 -32.24
CA LYS A 308 -24.20 37.02 -32.92
C LYS A 308 -23.06 36.90 -33.94
N MET A 309 -21.91 36.32 -33.53
CA MET A 309 -20.76 36.12 -34.45
C MET A 309 -21.16 35.23 -35.63
N LYS A 310 -21.97 34.18 -35.40
CA LYS A 310 -22.50 33.31 -36.43
C LYS A 310 -23.36 34.12 -37.45
N ILE A 311 -24.27 34.94 -36.95
CA ILE A 311 -25.12 35.81 -37.78
C ILE A 311 -24.26 36.81 -38.58
N GLU A 312 -23.19 37.37 -37.98
CA GLU A 312 -22.29 38.28 -38.69
C GLU A 312 -21.52 37.58 -39.81
N GLU A 313 -21.02 36.37 -39.57
CA GLU A 313 -20.32 35.57 -40.60
C GLU A 313 -21.30 35.14 -41.72
N GLN A 314 -22.53 34.75 -41.40
CA GLN A 314 -23.58 34.45 -42.38
C GLN A 314 -23.87 35.69 -43.26
N LYS A 315 -24.02 36.86 -42.66
CA LYS A 315 -24.22 38.13 -43.43
C LYS A 315 -23.03 38.44 -44.31
N LYS A 316 -21.80 38.16 -43.90
CA LYS A 316 -20.59 38.32 -44.73
C LYS A 316 -20.59 37.32 -45.88
N ALA A 317 -20.93 36.05 -45.66
CA ALA A 317 -21.01 35.02 -46.69
C ALA A 317 -22.00 35.44 -47.80
N VAL A 318 -23.21 35.85 -47.44
CA VAL A 318 -24.25 36.30 -48.36
C VAL A 318 -23.78 37.51 -49.16
N ARG A 319 -23.11 38.52 -48.52
CA ARG A 319 -22.55 39.70 -49.23
C ARG A 319 -21.47 39.33 -50.20
N SER A 320 -20.76 38.23 -49.96
CA SER A 320 -19.65 37.73 -50.80
C SER A 320 -20.12 36.69 -51.83
N GLY A 321 -21.44 36.45 -51.95
CA GLY A 321 -22.04 35.50 -52.91
C GLY A 321 -21.90 34.03 -52.56
N TYR A 322 -21.57 33.72 -51.30
CA TYR A 322 -21.53 32.35 -50.78
C TYR A 322 -22.81 31.95 -50.08
N ASP A 323 -23.02 30.65 -49.96
CA ASP A 323 -24.17 30.08 -49.24
C ASP A 323 -24.17 30.48 -47.76
N MET A 324 -25.35 30.73 -47.19
CA MET A 324 -25.56 31.08 -45.78
C MET A 324 -25.10 29.94 -44.81
N ASP A 325 -25.04 28.71 -45.32
CA ASP A 325 -24.63 27.55 -44.51
C ASP A 325 -23.13 27.39 -44.39
N ILE A 326 -22.33 28.19 -45.08
CA ILE A 326 -20.88 28.24 -44.96
C ILE A 326 -20.48 29.07 -43.70
N ILE A 327 -20.41 28.40 -42.59
CA ILE A 327 -19.96 28.94 -41.31
C ILE A 327 -18.55 28.39 -41.02
N PRO A 328 -17.62 29.21 -40.50
CA PRO A 328 -16.36 28.66 -40.00
C PRO A 328 -16.59 27.50 -39.07
N SER A 329 -15.94 26.35 -39.34
CA SER A 329 -16.08 25.10 -38.55
C SER A 329 -15.91 25.32 -37.05
N ASP A 330 -14.94 26.17 -36.70
CA ASP A 330 -14.63 26.50 -35.31
C ASP A 330 -15.82 27.16 -34.58
N LEU A 331 -16.53 28.07 -35.28
CA LEU A 331 -17.65 28.78 -34.69
C LEU A 331 -18.87 27.86 -34.50
N ALA A 332 -19.08 26.92 -35.42
CA ALA A 332 -20.11 25.90 -35.30
C ALA A 332 -19.85 24.94 -34.14
N THR A 333 -18.60 24.48 -34.03
CA THR A 333 -18.15 23.59 -32.98
C THR A 333 -18.27 24.26 -31.60
N PHE A 334 -17.71 25.45 -31.41
CA PHE A 334 -17.79 26.19 -30.13
C PHE A 334 -19.23 26.50 -29.73
N GLY A 335 -20.11 26.77 -30.69
CA GLY A 335 -21.55 26.98 -30.44
C GLY A 335 -22.23 25.72 -29.91
N SER A 336 -21.95 24.55 -30.48
CA SER A 336 -22.51 23.27 -30.02
C SER A 336 -21.95 22.86 -28.67
N GLU A 337 -20.65 22.98 -28.46
CA GLU A 337 -20.00 22.70 -27.18
C GLU A 337 -20.54 23.57 -26.04
N ALA A 338 -20.72 24.87 -26.29
CA ALA A 338 -21.28 25.78 -25.28
C ALA A 338 -22.74 25.42 -24.92
N LYS A 339 -23.54 24.94 -25.88
CA LYS A 339 -24.91 24.47 -25.64
C LYS A 339 -24.94 23.15 -24.87
N ASN A 340 -24.06 22.20 -25.21
CA ASN A 340 -23.91 20.94 -24.48
C ASN A 340 -23.49 21.21 -23.03
N LEU A 341 -22.50 22.08 -22.83
CA LEU A 341 -22.05 22.50 -21.50
C LEU A 341 -23.19 23.13 -20.69
N LEU A 342 -24.03 23.97 -21.29
CA LEU A 342 -25.20 24.54 -20.63
C LEU A 342 -26.20 23.45 -20.22
N GLN A 343 -26.44 22.47 -21.09
CA GLN A 343 -27.32 21.34 -20.81
C GLN A 343 -26.76 20.50 -19.65
N ASP A 344 -25.49 20.20 -19.66
CA ASP A 344 -24.82 19.44 -18.58
C ASP A 344 -24.97 20.15 -17.23
N LEU A 345 -24.74 21.47 -17.19
CA LEU A 345 -24.93 22.26 -15.98
C LEU A 345 -26.36 22.36 -15.48
N GLN A 346 -27.34 22.20 -16.37
CA GLN A 346 -28.77 22.29 -16.03
C GLN A 346 -29.44 20.96 -15.72
N SER A 347 -28.97 19.87 -16.34
CA SER A 347 -29.62 18.54 -16.29
C SER A 347 -28.82 17.46 -15.60
N ARG A 348 -27.53 17.65 -15.43
CA ARG A 348 -26.63 16.73 -14.72
C ARG A 348 -26.11 17.36 -13.44
N ASN A 349 -25.63 16.57 -12.51
CA ASN A 349 -25.01 17.06 -11.27
C ASN A 349 -23.60 17.67 -11.52
N GLU A 350 -23.48 18.45 -12.61
CA GLU A 350 -22.25 19.14 -13.00
C GLU A 350 -22.20 20.55 -12.45
N ARG A 351 -21.05 20.96 -11.94
CA ARG A 351 -20.74 22.33 -11.51
C ARG A 351 -19.55 22.87 -12.28
N MET A 352 -19.36 24.19 -12.23
CA MET A 352 -18.19 24.85 -12.81
C MET A 352 -17.15 25.13 -11.74
N PHE A 353 -15.92 24.74 -12.03
CA PHE A 353 -14.76 25.00 -11.19
C PHE A 353 -13.72 25.85 -11.95
N LEU A 354 -13.00 26.66 -11.19
CA LEU A 354 -11.78 27.32 -11.66
C LEU A 354 -10.59 26.55 -11.10
N LEU A 355 -9.76 26.02 -11.99
CA LEU A 355 -8.58 25.23 -11.69
C LEU A 355 -7.31 26.00 -12.02
N THR A 356 -6.37 26.06 -11.07
CA THR A 356 -4.95 26.38 -11.31
C THR A 356 -4.13 25.15 -10.98
N PHE A 357 -3.40 24.59 -11.94
CA PHE A 357 -2.53 23.44 -11.77
C PHE A 357 -1.08 23.89 -11.81
N LEU A 358 -0.36 23.72 -10.71
CA LEU A 358 1.03 24.15 -10.54
C LEU A 358 1.96 22.95 -10.34
N VAL A 359 3.14 23.03 -10.93
CA VAL A 359 4.23 22.06 -10.75
C VAL A 359 5.48 22.83 -10.34
N VAL A 360 6.10 22.44 -9.24
CA VAL A 360 7.38 22.97 -8.77
C VAL A 360 8.42 21.87 -8.79
N ASN A 361 9.49 22.10 -9.52
CA ASN A 361 10.68 21.25 -9.55
C ASN A 361 11.81 21.94 -8.80
N MET A 362 12.61 21.16 -8.05
CA MET A 362 13.78 21.65 -7.32
C MET A 362 14.96 20.68 -7.50
N ALA A 363 16.16 21.22 -7.70
CA ALA A 363 17.37 20.43 -7.90
C ALA A 363 18.61 21.14 -7.33
N ASP A 364 19.73 20.40 -7.21
CA ASP A 364 21.01 20.96 -6.76
C ASP A 364 21.69 21.82 -7.82
N THR A 365 21.48 21.49 -9.08
CA THR A 365 22.09 22.18 -10.22
C THR A 365 21.05 22.63 -11.25
N LYS A 366 21.35 23.71 -11.95
CA LYS A 366 20.48 24.21 -13.02
C LYS A 366 20.28 23.17 -14.14
N ARG A 367 21.31 22.40 -14.48
CA ARG A 367 21.24 21.37 -15.51
C ARG A 367 20.26 20.26 -15.11
N LYS A 368 20.33 19.78 -13.86
CA LYS A 368 19.38 18.78 -13.35
C LYS A 368 17.96 19.33 -13.34
N LEU A 369 17.78 20.57 -12.87
CA LEU A 369 16.47 21.22 -12.86
C LEU A 369 15.85 21.31 -14.26
N GLU A 370 16.64 21.69 -15.29
CA GLU A 370 16.13 21.75 -16.67
C GLU A 370 15.74 20.36 -17.20
N ASN A 371 16.50 19.32 -16.87
CA ASN A 371 16.15 17.93 -17.22
C ASN A 371 14.85 17.51 -16.55
N ASP A 372 14.67 17.83 -15.27
CA ASP A 372 13.47 17.47 -14.51
C ASP A 372 12.22 18.20 -15.06
N ILE A 373 12.34 19.46 -15.40
CA ILE A 373 11.28 20.24 -16.04
C ILE A 373 10.97 19.68 -17.43
N PHE A 374 11.98 19.31 -18.21
CA PHE A 374 11.80 18.72 -19.54
C PHE A 374 11.06 17.39 -19.45
N ALA A 375 11.39 16.53 -18.47
CA ALA A 375 10.69 15.28 -18.23
C ALA A 375 9.21 15.50 -17.87
N ALA A 376 8.92 16.44 -16.96
CA ALA A 376 7.55 16.80 -16.59
C ALA A 376 6.76 17.38 -17.78
N ALA A 377 7.40 18.23 -18.60
CA ALA A 377 6.81 18.80 -19.80
C ALA A 377 6.52 17.73 -20.87
N GLY A 378 7.40 16.72 -21.01
CA GLY A 378 7.19 15.57 -21.90
C GLY A 378 5.95 14.76 -21.53
N ILE A 379 5.72 14.55 -20.22
CA ILE A 379 4.50 13.89 -19.74
C ILE A 379 3.27 14.75 -20.07
N ALA A 380 3.29 16.04 -19.77
CA ALA A 380 2.17 16.93 -20.11
C ALA A 380 1.85 16.89 -21.62
N GLN A 381 2.87 16.90 -22.47
CA GLN A 381 2.72 16.84 -23.93
C GLN A 381 2.11 15.51 -24.40
N LYS A 382 2.47 14.38 -23.78
CA LYS A 382 1.86 13.07 -24.04
C LYS A 382 0.33 13.10 -23.91
N TYR A 383 -0.19 13.95 -23.03
CA TYR A 383 -1.63 14.12 -22.75
C TYR A 383 -2.23 15.37 -23.38
N ASN A 384 -1.63 15.91 -24.45
CA ASN A 384 -2.06 17.12 -25.12
C ASN A 384 -2.21 18.34 -24.20
N CYS A 385 -1.36 18.41 -23.19
CA CYS A 385 -1.21 19.55 -22.30
C CYS A 385 0.17 20.17 -22.46
N ARG A 386 0.35 21.38 -21.98
CA ARG A 386 1.66 22.06 -22.00
C ARG A 386 2.02 22.56 -20.62
N LEU A 387 3.21 22.23 -20.15
CA LEU A 387 3.75 22.77 -18.91
C LEU A 387 4.52 24.06 -19.23
N THR A 388 3.99 25.19 -18.83
CA THR A 388 4.57 26.50 -19.10
C THR A 388 5.16 27.11 -17.83
N ARG A 389 6.43 27.54 -17.91
CA ARG A 389 7.11 28.15 -16.76
C ARG A 389 6.49 29.51 -16.43
N LEU A 390 6.37 29.81 -15.14
CA LEU A 390 5.87 31.08 -14.60
C LEU A 390 7.00 32.15 -14.65
N ASP A 391 7.39 32.57 -15.84
CA ASP A 391 8.44 33.60 -16.01
C ASP A 391 8.03 34.90 -15.30
N TYR A 392 8.93 35.42 -14.45
CA TYR A 392 8.75 36.61 -13.60
C TYR A 392 7.68 36.46 -12.48
N GLN A 393 7.11 35.26 -12.30
CA GLN A 393 6.14 34.95 -11.25
C GLN A 393 6.59 33.78 -10.37
N GLN A 394 7.89 33.53 -10.29
CA GLN A 394 8.46 32.40 -9.56
C GLN A 394 8.17 32.45 -8.05
N GLU A 395 8.17 33.65 -7.45
CA GLU A 395 7.78 33.85 -6.06
C GLU A 395 6.33 33.44 -5.84
N ALA A 396 5.41 33.99 -6.64
CA ALA A 396 3.97 33.65 -6.54
C ALA A 396 3.72 32.17 -6.81
N GLY A 397 4.44 31.56 -7.76
CA GLY A 397 4.34 30.14 -8.10
C GLY A 397 4.76 29.24 -6.95
N LEU A 398 5.94 29.48 -6.35
CA LEU A 398 6.41 28.74 -5.18
C LEU A 398 5.46 28.89 -3.99
N LEU A 399 5.06 30.11 -3.67
CA LEU A 399 4.22 30.38 -2.49
C LEU A 399 2.79 29.86 -2.63
N SER A 400 2.26 29.79 -3.86
CA SER A 400 0.99 29.11 -4.14
C SER A 400 1.11 27.58 -4.09
N SER A 401 2.33 27.05 -4.15
CA SER A 401 2.56 25.60 -4.11
C SER A 401 2.80 25.07 -2.69
N VAL A 402 2.67 25.90 -1.67
CA VAL A 402 2.76 25.53 -0.27
C VAL A 402 1.35 25.19 0.25
N PRO A 403 1.12 24.11 1.06
CA PRO A 403 -0.20 23.65 1.48
C PRO A 403 -0.82 24.53 2.59
N ILE A 404 -1.05 25.80 2.28
CA ILE A 404 -1.68 26.78 3.19
C ILE A 404 -3.04 27.29 2.71
N GLY A 405 -3.42 26.96 1.46
CA GLY A 405 -4.70 27.36 0.88
C GLY A 405 -4.74 28.76 0.26
N GLU A 406 -3.58 29.29 -0.19
CA GLU A 406 -3.49 30.57 -0.88
C GLU A 406 -3.05 30.37 -2.34
N ASN A 407 -3.76 30.99 -3.28
CA ASN A 407 -3.39 31.03 -4.69
C ASN A 407 -3.09 32.47 -5.11
N LEU A 408 -1.82 32.74 -5.42
CA LEU A 408 -1.34 34.05 -5.89
C LEU A 408 -1.27 34.12 -7.41
N ILE A 409 -1.56 33.02 -8.11
CA ILE A 409 -1.51 32.92 -9.56
C ILE A 409 -2.88 33.20 -10.15
N PRO A 410 -3.00 34.22 -11.03
CA PRO A 410 -4.29 34.60 -11.64
C PRO A 410 -4.71 33.67 -12.79
N ILE A 411 -3.85 32.75 -13.22
CA ILE A 411 -4.13 31.84 -14.34
C ILE A 411 -5.07 30.74 -13.85
N GLN A 412 -6.28 30.70 -14.40
CA GLN A 412 -7.32 29.75 -14.04
C GLN A 412 -7.97 29.17 -15.29
N ARG A 413 -8.26 27.88 -15.29
CA ARG A 413 -9.03 27.19 -16.32
C ARG A 413 -10.41 26.84 -15.77
N GLY A 414 -11.48 27.22 -16.51
CA GLY A 414 -12.82 26.76 -16.19
C GLY A 414 -13.02 25.30 -16.65
N LEU A 415 -13.46 24.43 -15.74
CA LEU A 415 -13.72 23.01 -15.98
C LEU A 415 -15.05 22.63 -15.32
N THR A 416 -15.71 21.59 -15.84
CA THR A 416 -16.87 20.95 -15.20
C THR A 416 -16.43 20.05 -14.05
N THR A 417 -17.36 19.53 -13.26
CA THR A 417 -17.08 18.56 -12.20
C THR A 417 -16.32 17.35 -12.74
N SER A 418 -16.85 16.71 -13.79
CA SER A 418 -16.22 15.51 -14.37
C SER A 418 -14.83 15.79 -14.93
N SER A 419 -14.66 16.93 -15.61
CA SER A 419 -13.34 17.35 -16.14
C SER A 419 -12.34 17.71 -15.03
N THR A 420 -12.80 18.22 -13.89
CA THR A 420 -11.95 18.49 -12.72
C THR A 420 -11.60 17.20 -11.97
N ALA A 421 -12.58 16.31 -11.85
CA ALA A 421 -12.44 15.02 -11.16
C ALA A 421 -11.48 14.05 -11.88
N ILE A 422 -11.20 14.28 -13.16
CA ILE A 422 -10.24 13.45 -13.91
C ILE A 422 -8.81 13.53 -13.35
N PHE A 423 -8.48 14.63 -12.64
CA PHE A 423 -7.26 14.71 -11.85
C PHE A 423 -7.41 13.93 -10.55
N ILE A 424 -7.63 12.61 -10.70
CA ILE A 424 -7.84 11.70 -9.57
C ILE A 424 -6.58 11.69 -8.70
N PRO A 425 -6.73 11.96 -7.39
CA PRO A 425 -5.60 12.03 -6.48
C PRO A 425 -5.08 10.65 -6.05
N PHE A 426 -5.71 9.57 -6.53
CA PHE A 426 -5.39 8.20 -6.15
C PHE A 426 -4.61 7.50 -7.27
N ILE A 427 -3.49 6.88 -6.93
CA ILE A 427 -2.56 6.30 -7.88
C ILE A 427 -2.37 4.81 -7.58
N THR A 428 -1.48 4.53 -6.64
CA THR A 428 -1.16 3.20 -6.15
C THR A 428 -0.84 3.27 -4.68
N GLN A 429 -1.27 2.27 -3.96
CA GLN A 429 -0.95 2.15 -2.54
C GLN A 429 0.54 1.86 -2.35
N GLU A 430 1.07 2.33 -1.25
CA GLU A 430 2.41 2.00 -0.78
C GLU A 430 2.29 1.25 0.55
N LEU A 431 3.19 0.32 0.77
CA LEU A 431 3.23 -0.46 1.98
C LEU A 431 4.65 -0.36 2.57
N PHE A 432 4.87 0.67 3.36
CA PHE A 432 6.14 0.95 4.00
C PHE A 432 5.93 1.17 5.50
N GLN A 433 6.01 0.08 6.25
CA GLN A 433 5.93 0.10 7.71
C GLN A 433 7.34 0.07 8.32
N THR A 434 7.46 0.54 9.54
CA THR A 434 8.71 0.57 10.30
C THR A 434 8.65 -0.36 11.52
N GLY A 435 9.76 -0.54 12.23
CA GLY A 435 9.84 -1.41 13.39
C GLY A 435 10.16 -2.85 13.02
N GLN A 436 9.29 -3.81 13.34
CA GLN A 436 9.48 -5.24 13.02
C GLN A 436 8.94 -5.63 11.64
N ALA A 437 8.82 -4.66 10.72
CA ALA A 437 8.36 -4.92 9.37
C ALA A 437 9.38 -5.74 8.57
N LEU A 438 8.87 -6.72 7.83
CA LEU A 438 9.68 -7.59 6.97
C LEU A 438 9.65 -7.07 5.53
N TYR A 439 10.75 -7.29 4.80
CA TYR A 439 10.85 -6.92 3.39
C TYR A 439 10.28 -8.02 2.49
N TYR A 440 9.43 -7.61 1.52
CA TYR A 440 8.77 -8.52 0.57
C TYR A 440 9.08 -8.22 -0.91
N GLY A 441 9.93 -7.26 -1.20
CA GLY A 441 10.28 -6.89 -2.57
C GLY A 441 10.07 -5.40 -2.85
N LEU A 442 10.09 -5.06 -4.14
CA LEU A 442 9.79 -3.72 -4.64
C LEU A 442 8.39 -3.72 -5.25
N ASN A 443 7.64 -2.66 -5.04
CA ASN A 443 6.38 -2.42 -5.74
C ASN A 443 6.65 -2.28 -7.24
N ALA A 444 6.06 -3.13 -8.08
CA ALA A 444 6.30 -3.14 -9.51
C ALA A 444 5.82 -1.86 -10.24
N LEU A 445 4.99 -1.03 -9.60
CA LEU A 445 4.49 0.23 -10.15
C LEU A 445 5.36 1.42 -9.75
N SER A 446 5.64 1.57 -8.47
CA SER A 446 6.37 2.73 -7.93
C SER A 446 7.85 2.47 -7.71
N ASN A 447 8.28 1.21 -7.81
CA ASN A 447 9.64 0.75 -7.49
C ASN A 447 10.07 1.06 -6.04
N ASN A 448 9.12 1.35 -5.13
CA ASN A 448 9.37 1.53 -3.72
C ASN A 448 9.42 0.18 -2.99
N MET A 449 10.15 0.14 -1.86
CA MET A 449 10.25 -1.06 -1.05
C MET A 449 8.90 -1.40 -0.39
N ILE A 450 8.55 -2.67 -0.38
CA ILE A 450 7.41 -3.21 0.35
C ILE A 450 7.93 -3.75 1.68
N LEU A 451 7.57 -3.07 2.76
CA LEU A 451 7.88 -3.43 4.14
C LEU A 451 6.59 -3.52 4.93
N CYS A 452 6.29 -4.69 5.49
CA CYS A 452 5.10 -4.85 6.31
C CYS A 452 5.28 -5.84 7.46
N ASP A 453 4.51 -5.62 8.53
CA ASP A 453 4.46 -6.47 9.70
C ASP A 453 3.10 -7.18 9.76
N ARG A 454 3.09 -8.48 9.51
CA ARG A 454 1.87 -9.29 9.54
C ARG A 454 1.17 -9.29 10.90
N LYS A 455 1.87 -9.02 11.99
CA LYS A 455 1.29 -8.91 13.34
C LYS A 455 0.30 -7.74 13.47
N GLN A 456 0.39 -6.74 12.58
CA GLN A 456 -0.53 -5.60 12.56
C GLN A 456 -1.85 -5.93 11.83
N LEU A 457 -1.91 -7.04 11.11
CA LEU A 457 -3.13 -7.51 10.46
C LEU A 457 -4.14 -8.03 11.49
N LYS A 458 -5.41 -7.91 11.16
CA LYS A 458 -6.48 -8.48 11.95
C LYS A 458 -6.36 -10.01 12.02
N THR A 459 -5.92 -10.61 10.92
CA THR A 459 -5.65 -12.05 10.80
C THR A 459 -4.27 -12.23 10.17
N PRO A 460 -3.21 -12.50 10.97
CA PRO A 460 -1.83 -12.57 10.48
C PRO A 460 -1.51 -13.84 9.67
N ASN A 461 -2.45 -14.77 9.55
CA ASN A 461 -2.30 -16.02 8.80
C ASN A 461 -2.00 -15.70 7.33
N GLY A 462 -1.18 -16.52 6.68
CA GLY A 462 -0.73 -16.28 5.33
C GLY A 462 -0.77 -17.46 4.39
N LEU A 463 -0.82 -17.13 3.09
CA LEU A 463 -0.76 -18.08 1.99
C LEU A 463 0.35 -17.69 1.03
N ILE A 464 1.14 -18.65 0.57
CA ILE A 464 2.09 -18.48 -0.54
C ILE A 464 1.66 -19.42 -1.67
N LEU A 465 1.16 -18.84 -2.75
CA LEU A 465 0.55 -19.54 -3.87
C LEU A 465 1.38 -19.38 -5.15
N GLY A 466 1.56 -20.43 -5.91
CA GLY A 466 2.25 -20.33 -7.18
C GLY A 466 2.57 -21.66 -7.82
N THR A 467 2.79 -21.67 -9.12
CA THR A 467 3.21 -22.87 -9.88
C THR A 467 4.63 -23.32 -9.49
N PRO A 468 5.02 -24.56 -9.81
CA PRO A 468 6.41 -25.00 -9.68
C PRO A 468 7.36 -24.05 -10.41
N GLY A 469 8.50 -23.71 -9.77
CA GLY A 469 9.49 -22.78 -10.33
C GLY A 469 9.14 -21.29 -10.24
N SER A 470 8.01 -20.91 -9.70
CA SER A 470 7.62 -19.49 -9.54
C SER A 470 8.36 -18.75 -8.40
N GLY A 471 9.11 -19.47 -7.55
CA GLY A 471 9.87 -18.88 -6.45
C GLY A 471 9.22 -18.98 -5.06
N LYS A 472 8.21 -19.84 -4.87
CA LYS A 472 7.52 -20.01 -3.56
C LYS A 472 8.45 -20.29 -2.39
N SER A 473 9.26 -21.35 -2.51
CA SER A 473 10.19 -21.77 -1.46
C SER A 473 11.23 -20.67 -1.18
N PHE A 474 11.62 -19.92 -2.21
CA PHE A 474 12.52 -18.78 -2.05
C PHE A 474 11.86 -17.63 -1.29
N ALA A 475 10.63 -17.26 -1.62
CA ALA A 475 9.86 -16.24 -0.92
C ALA A 475 9.66 -16.63 0.57
N ALA A 476 9.36 -17.91 0.83
CA ALA A 476 9.25 -18.42 2.20
C ALA A 476 10.58 -18.34 2.95
N LYS A 477 11.69 -18.77 2.35
CA LYS A 477 13.05 -18.67 2.94
C LYS A 477 13.40 -17.22 3.26
N ARG A 478 13.04 -16.29 2.39
CA ARG A 478 13.27 -14.87 2.61
C ARG A 478 12.47 -14.34 3.80
N GLU A 479 11.20 -14.67 3.93
CA GLU A 479 10.39 -14.26 5.08
C GLU A 479 10.94 -14.88 6.37
N MET A 480 11.30 -16.17 6.36
CA MET A 480 11.90 -16.85 7.51
C MET A 480 13.21 -16.19 7.97
N THR A 481 14.09 -15.87 7.02
CA THR A 481 15.35 -15.16 7.31
C THR A 481 15.10 -13.78 7.90
N ASN A 482 14.19 -13.00 7.29
CA ASN A 482 13.82 -11.69 7.80
C ASN A 482 13.27 -11.78 9.22
N ALA A 483 12.34 -12.69 9.46
CA ALA A 483 11.74 -12.90 10.77
C ALA A 483 12.79 -13.30 11.81
N PHE A 484 13.70 -14.19 11.44
CA PHE A 484 14.78 -14.63 12.33
C PHE A 484 15.75 -13.50 12.71
N LEU A 485 16.09 -12.63 11.75
CA LEU A 485 17.07 -11.55 11.97
C LEU A 485 16.45 -10.33 12.69
N ILE A 486 15.15 -10.06 12.49
CA ILE A 486 14.48 -8.82 12.92
C ILE A 486 13.66 -9.01 14.18
N THR A 487 13.05 -10.20 14.37
CA THR A 487 12.11 -10.48 15.46
C THR A 487 12.65 -11.53 16.42
N ASP A 488 11.98 -11.72 17.55
CA ASP A 488 12.28 -12.81 18.52
C ASP A 488 11.35 -14.02 18.33
N ASP A 489 10.56 -14.04 17.25
CA ASP A 489 9.59 -15.09 16.98
C ASP A 489 10.27 -16.46 16.85
N ASP A 490 9.61 -17.53 17.35
CA ASP A 490 9.99 -18.89 17.01
C ASP A 490 9.54 -19.21 15.58
N ILE A 491 10.34 -20.00 14.88
CA ILE A 491 10.09 -20.39 13.50
C ILE A 491 10.07 -21.91 13.41
N ILE A 492 8.94 -22.49 13.02
CA ILE A 492 8.77 -23.93 12.81
C ILE A 492 8.44 -24.16 11.35
N ILE A 493 9.11 -25.14 10.73
CA ILE A 493 8.99 -25.47 9.32
C ILE A 493 8.60 -26.94 9.18
N CYS A 494 7.54 -27.21 8.46
CA CYS A 494 7.19 -28.53 7.95
C CYS A 494 7.68 -28.65 6.52
N ASP A 495 8.70 -29.50 6.30
CA ASP A 495 9.45 -29.60 5.05
C ASP A 495 9.31 -31.00 4.41
N PRO A 496 8.30 -31.20 3.54
CA PRO A 496 8.08 -32.48 2.89
C PRO A 496 9.03 -32.78 1.72
N GLU A 497 9.80 -31.78 1.25
CA GLU A 497 10.70 -31.93 0.10
C GLU A 497 12.18 -31.71 0.45
N ALA A 498 12.52 -31.42 1.71
CA ALA A 498 13.86 -31.12 2.22
C ALA A 498 14.52 -29.91 1.53
N GLU A 499 13.77 -28.84 1.36
CA GLU A 499 14.25 -27.62 0.67
C GLU A 499 14.88 -26.61 1.64
N TYR A 500 14.60 -26.71 2.95
CA TYR A 500 14.97 -25.68 3.95
C TYR A 500 16.21 -26.05 4.78
N PHE A 501 16.77 -27.22 4.59
CA PHE A 501 17.90 -27.74 5.37
C PHE A 501 19.10 -26.76 5.45
N SER A 502 19.56 -26.26 4.31
CA SER A 502 20.74 -25.39 4.23
C SER A 502 20.50 -24.04 4.96
N LEU A 503 19.31 -23.47 4.81
CA LEU A 503 18.94 -22.24 5.52
C LEU A 503 18.93 -22.44 7.04
N VAL A 504 18.29 -23.53 7.51
CA VAL A 504 18.17 -23.82 8.95
C VAL A 504 19.54 -24.08 9.55
N GLN A 505 20.41 -24.83 8.87
CA GLN A 505 21.78 -25.06 9.31
C GLN A 505 22.59 -23.76 9.37
N ARG A 506 22.46 -22.88 8.38
CA ARG A 506 23.16 -21.58 8.33
C ARG A 506 22.78 -20.68 9.51
N LEU A 507 21.53 -20.74 9.94
CA LEU A 507 21.00 -19.97 11.07
C LEU A 507 21.10 -20.72 12.43
N ASN A 508 21.94 -21.75 12.51
CA ASN A 508 22.11 -22.61 13.70
C ASN A 508 20.78 -23.16 14.25
N GLY A 509 19.81 -23.37 13.36
CA GLY A 509 18.55 -24.00 13.69
C GLY A 509 18.68 -25.51 13.81
N GLN A 510 17.62 -26.14 14.26
CA GLN A 510 17.57 -27.59 14.45
C GLN A 510 16.78 -28.25 13.31
N VAL A 511 17.35 -29.26 12.69
CA VAL A 511 16.65 -30.09 11.72
C VAL A 511 16.35 -31.44 12.33
N ILE A 512 15.06 -31.78 12.42
CA ILE A 512 14.56 -33.06 12.92
C ILE A 512 14.11 -33.87 11.72
N ARG A 513 14.82 -34.94 11.42
CA ARG A 513 14.48 -35.81 10.31
C ARG A 513 13.57 -36.95 10.78
N LEU A 514 12.35 -36.95 10.27
CA LEU A 514 11.43 -38.07 10.48
C LEU A 514 11.59 -39.05 9.31
N SER A 515 12.02 -40.26 9.61
CA SER A 515 12.23 -41.29 8.60
C SER A 515 11.58 -42.61 9.05
N PRO A 516 11.20 -43.52 8.11
CA PRO A 516 10.61 -44.80 8.46
C PRO A 516 11.53 -45.68 9.34
N THR A 517 12.85 -45.42 9.26
CA THR A 517 13.85 -46.13 10.06
C THR A 517 14.06 -45.50 11.43
N GLY A 518 13.42 -44.38 11.74
CA GLY A 518 13.61 -43.64 12.99
C GLY A 518 14.99 -43.04 13.18
N ARG A 519 15.81 -42.93 12.12
CA ARG A 519 17.16 -42.37 12.19
C ARG A 519 17.22 -40.94 11.68
N GLY A 520 17.78 -40.04 12.49
CA GLY A 520 18.06 -38.67 12.12
C GLY A 520 19.24 -38.51 11.17
N ILE A 521 19.63 -37.25 10.91
CA ILE A 521 20.75 -36.91 10.02
C ILE A 521 22.10 -37.41 10.58
N ASP A 522 22.24 -37.40 11.88
CA ASP A 522 23.43 -37.89 12.62
C ASP A 522 23.45 -39.42 12.83
N GLY A 523 22.48 -40.13 12.27
CA GLY A 523 22.32 -41.56 12.41
C GLY A 523 21.75 -42.02 13.77
N LYS A 524 21.49 -41.08 14.70
CA LYS A 524 20.88 -41.40 16.01
C LYS A 524 19.38 -41.54 15.85
N PRO A 525 18.73 -42.30 16.75
CA PRO A 525 17.27 -42.34 16.77
C PRO A 525 16.64 -40.98 17.03
N GLN A 526 15.66 -40.59 16.20
CA GLN A 526 14.87 -39.38 16.35
C GLN A 526 13.38 -39.76 16.27
N TYR A 527 12.66 -39.53 17.34
CA TYR A 527 11.25 -39.87 17.46
C TYR A 527 10.46 -38.66 17.98
N VAL A 528 9.25 -38.52 17.46
CA VAL A 528 8.26 -37.55 17.91
C VAL A 528 6.97 -38.31 18.24
N ASN A 529 6.49 -38.17 19.44
CA ASN A 529 5.31 -38.87 19.91
C ASN A 529 4.04 -38.10 19.51
N PRO A 530 3.14 -38.67 18.72
CA PRO A 530 1.87 -38.01 18.40
C PRO A 530 0.96 -37.87 19.61
N MET A 531 1.21 -38.60 20.68
CA MET A 531 0.43 -38.53 21.90
C MET A 531 0.93 -37.46 22.89
N ASP A 532 1.96 -36.71 22.58
CA ASP A 532 2.44 -35.62 23.44
C ASP A 532 1.35 -34.57 23.65
N ILE A 533 1.10 -34.15 24.88
CA ILE A 533 0.15 -33.12 25.23
C ILE A 533 0.83 -32.08 26.14
N ASN A 534 0.54 -30.82 25.89
CA ASN A 534 0.90 -29.71 26.75
C ASN A 534 -0.32 -29.30 27.59
N LEU A 535 -0.12 -29.06 28.87
CA LEU A 535 -1.16 -28.65 29.82
C LEU A 535 -1.21 -27.12 30.04
N ASN A 536 -0.35 -26.32 29.37
CA ASN A 536 -0.29 -24.87 29.47
C ASN A 536 -1.40 -24.20 28.64
N TYR A 537 -2.64 -24.39 29.07
CA TYR A 537 -3.82 -23.79 28.43
C TYR A 537 -4.48 -22.77 29.37
N SER A 538 -5.34 -21.89 28.82
CA SER A 538 -6.22 -21.05 29.64
C SER A 538 -7.32 -21.87 30.31
N GLU A 539 -7.91 -21.33 31.37
CA GLU A 539 -9.00 -21.99 32.13
C GLU A 539 -10.21 -22.33 31.25
N ASP A 540 -10.40 -21.63 30.13
CA ASP A 540 -11.52 -21.81 29.19
C ASP A 540 -11.28 -22.92 28.15
N ASP A 541 -10.07 -23.46 28.02
CA ASP A 541 -9.71 -24.44 26.99
C ASP A 541 -9.54 -25.83 27.59
N ASN A 542 -9.97 -26.84 26.85
CA ASN A 542 -9.80 -28.23 27.21
C ASN A 542 -8.70 -28.91 26.38
N PRO A 543 -7.46 -29.06 26.91
CA PRO A 543 -6.34 -29.65 26.16
C PRO A 543 -6.63 -31.05 25.66
N LEU A 544 -7.36 -31.84 26.48
CA LEU A 544 -7.70 -33.20 26.11
C LEU A 544 -8.71 -33.30 24.97
N ALA A 545 -9.67 -32.37 24.90
CA ALA A 545 -10.60 -32.30 23.75
C ALA A 545 -9.86 -32.02 22.43
N LEU A 546 -8.92 -31.08 22.45
CA LEU A 546 -8.10 -30.77 21.27
C LEU A 546 -7.21 -31.93 20.85
N LYS A 547 -6.65 -32.64 21.85
CA LYS A 547 -5.83 -33.85 21.59
C LYS A 547 -6.72 -34.98 21.05
N SER A 548 -7.95 -35.09 21.52
CA SER A 548 -8.92 -36.05 20.97
C SER A 548 -9.24 -35.78 19.52
N ASP A 549 -9.49 -34.51 19.15
CA ASP A 549 -9.70 -34.09 17.74
C ASP A 549 -8.49 -34.39 16.85
N PHE A 550 -7.29 -34.19 17.38
CA PHE A 550 -6.05 -34.57 16.68
C PHE A 550 -5.98 -36.08 16.46
N ILE A 551 -6.25 -36.90 17.51
CA ILE A 551 -6.19 -38.35 17.40
C ILE A 551 -7.28 -38.89 16.47
N LEU A 552 -8.48 -38.27 16.44
CA LEU A 552 -9.51 -38.58 15.47
C LEU A 552 -9.00 -38.38 14.04
N SER A 553 -8.33 -37.25 13.78
CA SER A 553 -7.72 -36.96 12.46
C SER A 553 -6.59 -37.92 12.10
N LEU A 554 -5.77 -38.33 13.07
CA LEU A 554 -4.75 -39.36 12.92
C LEU A 554 -5.37 -40.71 12.55
N CYS A 555 -6.40 -41.15 13.28
CA CYS A 555 -7.10 -42.39 12.98
C CYS A 555 -7.77 -42.36 11.60
N GLU A 556 -8.33 -41.26 11.18
CA GLU A 556 -8.90 -41.14 9.83
C GLU A 556 -7.84 -41.36 8.75
N LEU A 557 -6.66 -40.78 8.91
CA LEU A 557 -5.54 -40.98 7.96
C LEU A 557 -5.03 -42.42 7.93
N VAL A 558 -5.09 -43.12 9.07
CA VAL A 558 -4.64 -44.54 9.24
C VAL A 558 -5.67 -45.53 8.72
N ILE A 559 -6.94 -45.34 9.04
CA ILE A 559 -8.01 -46.25 8.64
C ILE A 559 -8.29 -46.11 7.15
N GLY A 560 -8.24 -44.89 6.63
CA GLY A 560 -8.49 -44.57 5.24
C GLY A 560 -9.94 -44.84 4.81
N GLY A 561 -10.20 -44.69 3.52
CA GLY A 561 -11.48 -44.92 2.88
C GLY A 561 -12.20 -43.63 2.45
N LYS A 562 -13.21 -43.79 1.57
CA LYS A 562 -13.95 -42.67 1.02
C LYS A 562 -14.99 -42.07 1.96
N GLU A 563 -15.39 -42.83 2.98
CA GLU A 563 -16.49 -42.50 3.89
C GLU A 563 -16.02 -41.88 5.23
N GLY A 564 -14.68 -41.77 5.43
CA GLY A 564 -14.10 -41.25 6.67
C GLY A 564 -14.51 -42.07 7.94
N LEU A 565 -14.32 -41.46 9.11
CA LEU A 565 -14.73 -42.07 10.41
C LEU A 565 -16.26 -41.95 10.62
N GLN A 566 -16.90 -43.10 10.91
CA GLN A 566 -18.30 -43.12 11.25
C GLN A 566 -18.56 -42.59 12.69
N PRO A 567 -19.76 -42.14 13.05
CA PRO A 567 -20.05 -41.62 14.40
C PRO A 567 -19.67 -42.54 15.55
N VAL A 568 -19.82 -43.86 15.38
CA VAL A 568 -19.42 -44.86 16.36
C VAL A 568 -17.90 -44.90 16.52
N ASP A 569 -17.18 -44.84 15.41
CA ASP A 569 -15.69 -44.79 15.42
C ASP A 569 -15.18 -43.61 16.22
N LYS A 570 -15.76 -42.42 15.99
CA LYS A 570 -15.39 -41.19 16.71
C LYS A 570 -15.64 -41.33 18.23
N THR A 571 -16.77 -41.94 18.62
CA THR A 571 -17.10 -42.15 20.05
C THR A 571 -16.13 -43.13 20.72
N VAL A 572 -15.78 -44.20 20.02
CA VAL A 572 -14.86 -45.22 20.51
C VAL A 572 -13.45 -44.67 20.70
N ILE A 573 -12.96 -43.92 19.68
CA ILE A 573 -11.65 -43.28 19.74
C ILE A 573 -11.60 -42.22 20.84
N ASP A 574 -12.56 -41.34 20.97
CA ASP A 574 -12.59 -40.30 22.00
C ASP A 574 -12.62 -40.92 23.42
N ARG A 575 -13.37 -41.99 23.63
CA ARG A 575 -13.37 -42.72 24.88
C ARG A 575 -12.02 -43.34 25.20
N ALA A 576 -11.37 -43.98 24.22
CA ALA A 576 -10.04 -44.55 24.36
C ALA A 576 -9.01 -43.47 24.71
N VAL A 577 -9.02 -42.36 24.03
CA VAL A 577 -8.15 -41.21 24.31
C VAL A 577 -8.30 -40.73 25.75
N ARG A 578 -9.53 -40.50 26.21
CA ARG A 578 -9.76 -40.07 27.59
C ARG A 578 -9.26 -41.08 28.63
N ASN A 579 -9.40 -42.35 28.35
CA ASN A 579 -8.93 -43.40 29.26
C ASN A 579 -7.40 -43.47 29.35
N VAL A 580 -6.72 -43.40 28.21
CA VAL A 580 -5.26 -43.48 28.11
C VAL A 580 -4.56 -42.29 28.79
N TYR A 581 -5.15 -41.12 28.76
CA TYR A 581 -4.58 -39.92 29.39
C TYR A 581 -4.87 -39.81 30.89
N ARG A 582 -5.78 -40.60 31.47
CA ARG A 582 -6.11 -40.55 32.93
C ARG A 582 -4.89 -40.62 33.86
N PRO A 583 -3.94 -41.57 33.66
CA PRO A 583 -2.78 -41.67 34.53
C PRO A 583 -1.85 -40.46 34.47
N PHE A 584 -1.68 -39.90 33.26
CA PHE A 584 -0.86 -38.69 33.04
C PHE A 584 -1.55 -37.45 33.63
N LEU A 585 -2.86 -37.28 33.46
CA LEU A 585 -3.58 -36.11 33.97
C LEU A 585 -3.67 -36.13 35.52
N ALA A 586 -3.66 -37.32 36.13
CA ALA A 586 -3.67 -37.45 37.60
C ALA A 586 -2.31 -37.07 38.20
N ASP A 587 -1.22 -37.38 37.50
CA ASP A 587 0.14 -37.09 37.92
C ASP A 587 1.00 -36.83 36.67
N PRO A 588 1.16 -35.55 36.26
CA PRO A 588 1.84 -35.15 35.03
C PRO A 588 3.34 -35.42 35.06
N ASP A 589 3.73 -36.67 34.84
CA ASP A 589 5.10 -37.12 34.73
C ASP A 589 5.39 -37.51 33.26
N PRO A 590 6.46 -36.98 32.62
CA PRO A 590 6.86 -37.37 31.26
C PRO A 590 6.97 -38.90 31.07
N ALA A 591 7.30 -39.65 32.13
CA ALA A 591 7.35 -41.10 32.07
C ALA A 591 5.97 -41.79 31.95
N LYS A 592 4.88 -41.05 32.26
CA LYS A 592 3.48 -41.51 32.14
C LYS A 592 2.81 -41.00 30.85
N MET A 593 3.53 -40.24 30.03
CA MET A 593 3.00 -39.78 28.75
C MET A 593 2.66 -40.98 27.86
N PRO A 594 1.42 -41.10 27.38
CA PRO A 594 1.03 -42.25 26.56
C PRO A 594 1.74 -42.22 25.18
N ILE A 595 1.81 -43.40 24.56
CA ILE A 595 2.24 -43.60 23.19
C ILE A 595 1.13 -44.28 22.37
N LEU A 596 1.28 -44.41 21.06
CA LEU A 596 0.25 -45.04 20.21
C LEU A 596 -0.07 -46.47 20.62
N GLY A 597 0.92 -47.21 21.19
CA GLY A 597 0.72 -48.56 21.74
C GLY A 597 -0.29 -48.57 22.87
N ASP A 598 -0.28 -47.57 23.76
CA ASP A 598 -1.24 -47.49 24.86
C ASP A 598 -2.66 -47.26 24.34
N LEU A 599 -2.82 -46.46 23.26
CA LEU A 599 -4.08 -46.24 22.57
C LEU A 599 -4.59 -47.55 21.90
N TYR A 600 -3.69 -48.27 21.25
CA TYR A 600 -3.98 -49.55 20.63
C TYR A 600 -4.47 -50.57 21.65
N ASP A 601 -3.78 -50.73 22.77
CA ASP A 601 -4.14 -51.64 23.85
C ASP A 601 -5.50 -51.28 24.47
N GLU A 602 -5.79 -50.00 24.63
CA GLU A 602 -7.06 -49.52 25.15
C GLU A 602 -8.22 -49.76 24.16
N LEU A 603 -7.98 -49.63 22.86
CA LEU A 603 -8.97 -49.97 21.83
C LEU A 603 -9.31 -51.45 21.84
N LEU A 604 -8.31 -52.33 22.02
CA LEU A 604 -8.54 -53.77 22.13
C LEU A 604 -9.35 -54.16 23.37
N ARG A 605 -9.39 -53.36 24.43
CA ARG A 605 -10.18 -53.61 25.65
C ARG A 605 -11.64 -53.23 25.50
N GLN A 606 -11.98 -52.44 24.48
CA GLN A 606 -13.37 -51.99 24.26
C GLN A 606 -14.18 -53.08 23.56
N PRO A 607 -15.46 -53.25 23.93
CA PRO A 607 -16.30 -54.37 23.46
C PRO A 607 -16.82 -54.16 22.03
N GLU A 608 -16.79 -52.96 21.47
CA GLU A 608 -17.34 -52.67 20.17
C GLU A 608 -16.48 -53.25 19.02
N PRO A 609 -17.08 -53.86 18.01
CA PRO A 609 -16.34 -54.40 16.86
C PRO A 609 -15.60 -53.31 16.07
N GLU A 610 -16.04 -52.07 16.11
CA GLU A 610 -15.39 -50.90 15.51
C GLU A 610 -14.04 -50.65 16.23
N ALA A 611 -13.95 -50.84 17.54
CA ALA A 611 -12.70 -50.70 18.27
C ALA A 611 -11.65 -51.69 17.80
N ALA A 612 -12.03 -52.96 17.61
CA ALA A 612 -11.14 -53.98 17.08
C ALA A 612 -10.69 -53.68 15.65
N ARG A 613 -11.57 -53.15 14.82
CA ARG A 613 -11.26 -52.71 13.46
C ARG A 613 -10.28 -51.54 13.44
N ILE A 614 -10.46 -50.54 14.30
CA ILE A 614 -9.56 -49.38 14.43
C ILE A 614 -8.20 -49.85 14.95
N ALA A 615 -8.18 -50.74 15.97
CA ALA A 615 -6.95 -51.34 16.50
C ALA A 615 -6.17 -52.08 15.39
N ALA A 616 -6.86 -52.90 14.61
CA ALA A 616 -6.24 -53.64 13.50
C ALA A 616 -5.63 -52.69 12.44
N ALA A 617 -6.24 -51.55 12.18
CA ALA A 617 -5.68 -50.52 11.29
C ALA A 617 -4.45 -49.82 11.90
N LEU A 618 -4.43 -49.61 13.22
CA LEU A 618 -3.31 -49.01 13.95
C LEU A 618 -2.13 -49.99 14.13
N GLU A 619 -2.35 -51.31 14.07
CA GLU A 619 -1.30 -52.30 14.30
C GLU A 619 -0.04 -52.10 13.44
N LEU A 620 -0.23 -51.71 12.19
CA LEU A 620 0.88 -51.39 11.26
C LEU A 620 1.80 -50.29 11.82
N TYR A 621 1.24 -49.36 12.58
CA TYR A 621 1.95 -48.17 13.13
C TYR A 621 2.40 -48.39 14.59
N VAL A 622 1.97 -49.44 15.23
CA VAL A 622 2.32 -49.79 16.63
C VAL A 622 3.38 -50.89 16.69
N SER A 623 3.10 -52.04 16.12
CA SER A 623 3.98 -53.21 16.11
C SER A 623 4.48 -53.59 14.72
N GLY A 624 3.88 -53.03 13.66
CA GLY A 624 4.27 -53.30 12.26
C GLY A 624 5.44 -52.52 11.79
N SER A 625 5.67 -52.54 10.47
CA SER A 625 6.82 -51.93 9.79
C SER A 625 6.85 -50.38 9.78
N LEU A 626 5.76 -49.74 10.19
CA LEU A 626 5.65 -48.27 10.23
C LEU A 626 5.58 -47.70 11.63
N ASN A 627 6.20 -48.34 12.61
CA ASN A 627 6.12 -48.05 14.04
C ASN A 627 6.94 -46.84 14.52
N VAL A 628 7.46 -46.01 13.57
CA VAL A 628 8.32 -44.85 13.89
C VAL A 628 7.66 -43.84 14.82
N PHE A 629 6.35 -43.77 14.85
CA PHE A 629 5.57 -42.89 15.74
C PHE A 629 5.08 -43.55 17.05
N ASN A 630 5.47 -44.78 17.27
CA ASN A 630 5.13 -45.48 18.52
C ASN A 630 6.27 -45.44 19.54
N HIS A 631 6.87 -44.28 19.71
CA HIS A 631 7.99 -44.03 20.62
C HIS A 631 7.77 -42.73 21.37
N ARG A 632 8.34 -42.57 22.56
CA ARG A 632 8.36 -41.29 23.25
C ARG A 632 9.25 -40.32 22.54
N THR A 633 8.93 -39.03 22.58
CA THR A 633 9.78 -37.97 22.00
C THR A 633 11.12 -37.94 22.67
N ASN A 634 12.16 -38.04 21.89
CA ASN A 634 13.55 -38.03 22.33
C ASN A 634 14.40 -36.90 21.68
N VAL A 635 13.72 -36.02 20.94
CA VAL A 635 14.33 -34.84 20.34
C VAL A 635 13.98 -33.61 21.16
N GLU A 636 14.95 -32.71 21.32
CA GLU A 636 14.71 -31.42 21.94
C GLU A 636 14.02 -30.48 20.92
N LEU A 637 12.93 -29.85 21.33
CA LEU A 637 12.14 -28.97 20.50
C LEU A 637 12.27 -27.49 20.93
N SER A 638 13.29 -27.16 21.75
CA SER A 638 13.45 -25.85 22.37
C SER A 638 14.13 -24.81 21.46
N ASN A 639 14.76 -25.21 20.35
CA ASN A 639 15.42 -24.28 19.44
C ASN A 639 14.41 -23.30 18.85
N ARG A 640 14.84 -22.05 18.67
CA ARG A 640 14.04 -20.97 18.07
C ARG A 640 13.67 -21.24 16.61
N LEU A 641 14.53 -21.94 15.85
CA LEU A 641 14.32 -22.32 14.46
C LEU A 641 14.36 -23.85 14.35
N VAL A 642 13.21 -24.46 14.12
CA VAL A 642 13.06 -25.92 14.00
C VAL A 642 12.48 -26.26 12.63
N CYS A 643 13.14 -27.18 11.93
CA CYS A 643 12.66 -27.73 10.67
C CYS A 643 12.42 -29.25 10.82
N PHE A 644 11.21 -29.67 10.53
CA PHE A 644 10.87 -31.07 10.42
C PHE A 644 11.03 -31.55 8.96
N ASP A 645 12.15 -32.22 8.67
CA ASP A 645 12.37 -32.88 7.36
C ASP A 645 11.61 -34.22 7.34
N ILE A 646 10.53 -34.25 6.57
CA ILE A 646 9.66 -35.42 6.40
C ILE A 646 9.73 -36.02 5.02
N LYS A 647 10.74 -35.67 4.20
CA LYS A 647 10.92 -36.15 2.83
C LYS A 647 11.01 -37.66 2.73
N GLN A 648 11.70 -38.30 3.68
CA GLN A 648 11.90 -39.75 3.65
C GLN A 648 10.67 -40.55 4.05
N LEU A 649 9.66 -39.90 4.63
CA LEU A 649 8.37 -40.53 4.90
C LEU A 649 7.69 -40.88 3.57
N GLY A 650 7.43 -42.13 3.29
CA GLY A 650 6.67 -42.55 2.11
C GLY A 650 5.26 -41.97 2.09
N LYS A 651 4.55 -42.12 0.97
CA LYS A 651 3.22 -41.51 0.75
C LYS A 651 2.23 -41.71 1.89
N GLN A 652 2.25 -42.89 2.55
CA GLN A 652 1.36 -43.21 3.67
C GLN A 652 1.71 -42.44 4.94
N LEU A 653 3.01 -42.33 5.27
CA LEU A 653 3.48 -41.62 6.45
C LEU A 653 3.61 -40.12 6.29
N LYS A 654 3.71 -39.61 5.06
CA LYS A 654 3.94 -38.15 4.80
C LYS A 654 2.80 -37.30 5.37
N LYS A 655 1.54 -37.64 5.10
CA LYS A 655 0.38 -36.92 5.63
C LYS A 655 0.32 -37.01 7.15
N LEU A 656 0.56 -38.19 7.69
CA LEU A 656 0.60 -38.42 9.15
C LEU A 656 1.73 -37.59 9.78
N GLY A 657 2.92 -37.56 9.17
CA GLY A 657 4.03 -36.71 9.62
C GLY A 657 3.68 -35.22 9.61
N MET A 658 3.02 -34.73 8.56
CA MET A 658 2.56 -33.33 8.49
C MET A 658 1.56 -33.02 9.61
N LEU A 659 0.61 -33.91 9.87
CA LEU A 659 -0.38 -33.74 10.94
C LEU A 659 0.29 -33.71 12.32
N ILE A 660 1.27 -34.58 12.57
CA ILE A 660 2.06 -34.61 13.82
C ILE A 660 2.88 -33.31 13.98
N VAL A 661 3.52 -32.83 12.93
CA VAL A 661 4.26 -31.55 12.97
C VAL A 661 3.31 -30.38 13.28
N GLN A 662 2.10 -30.39 12.74
CA GLN A 662 1.09 -29.36 13.05
C GLN A 662 0.69 -29.38 14.51
N ASP A 663 0.49 -30.54 15.09
CA ASP A 663 0.17 -30.70 16.51
C ASP A 663 1.35 -30.27 17.42
N GLN A 664 2.57 -30.65 17.09
CA GLN A 664 3.77 -30.19 17.81
C GLN A 664 3.95 -28.67 17.73
N THR A 665 3.64 -28.08 16.57
CA THR A 665 3.63 -26.62 16.42
C THR A 665 2.57 -25.97 17.30
N TRP A 666 1.39 -26.57 17.39
CA TRP A 666 0.35 -26.10 18.31
C TRP A 666 0.81 -26.13 19.76
N ASN A 667 1.44 -27.20 20.19
CA ASN A 667 2.04 -27.29 21.52
C ASN A 667 3.06 -26.16 21.76
N ARG A 668 3.90 -25.81 20.76
CA ARG A 668 4.84 -24.71 20.87
C ARG A 668 4.16 -23.34 20.97
N VAL A 669 3.10 -23.11 20.19
CA VAL A 669 2.31 -21.88 20.25
C VAL A 669 1.70 -21.68 21.65
N THR A 670 1.22 -22.75 22.28
CA THR A 670 0.64 -22.67 23.63
C THR A 670 1.69 -22.33 24.68
N ILE A 671 2.91 -22.87 24.56
CA ILE A 671 4.03 -22.51 25.43
C ILE A 671 4.41 -21.05 25.25
N ASN A 672 4.65 -20.63 24.01
CA ASN A 672 5.11 -19.29 23.69
C ASN A 672 4.08 -18.19 24.05
N ARG A 673 2.79 -18.52 24.05
CA ARG A 673 1.75 -17.59 24.51
C ARG A 673 1.99 -17.13 25.95
N ALA A 674 2.37 -18.04 26.84
CA ALA A 674 2.67 -17.71 28.23
C ALA A 674 3.87 -16.74 28.35
N GLU A 675 4.82 -16.83 27.43
CA GLU A 675 5.99 -15.96 27.31
C GLU A 675 5.74 -14.68 26.50
N LYS A 676 4.52 -14.47 25.98
CA LYS A 676 4.14 -13.37 25.06
C LYS A 676 4.98 -13.35 23.78
N LYS A 677 5.42 -14.48 23.32
CA LYS A 677 6.24 -14.69 22.14
C LYS A 677 5.41 -15.24 21.00
N SER A 678 5.63 -14.74 19.79
CA SER A 678 4.93 -15.27 18.60
C SER A 678 5.62 -16.50 18.04
N THR A 679 4.86 -17.36 17.37
CA THR A 679 5.36 -18.55 16.68
C THR A 679 4.95 -18.48 15.21
N ARG A 680 5.91 -18.46 14.30
CA ARG A 680 5.69 -18.56 12.86
C ARG A 680 5.76 -20.01 12.44
N TYR A 681 4.75 -20.46 11.73
CA TYR A 681 4.67 -21.83 11.24
C TYR A 681 4.55 -21.86 9.74
N TYR A 682 5.52 -22.47 9.07
CA TYR A 682 5.52 -22.62 7.62
C TYR A 682 5.26 -24.08 7.26
N MET A 683 4.21 -24.30 6.50
CA MET A 683 3.83 -25.63 6.04
C MET A 683 3.87 -25.68 4.52
N ASP A 684 4.85 -26.39 3.99
CA ASP A 684 4.93 -26.65 2.55
C ASP A 684 4.00 -27.81 2.14
N GLU A 685 3.54 -27.78 0.88
CA GLU A 685 2.58 -28.75 0.31
C GLU A 685 1.30 -28.94 1.16
N PHE A 686 0.82 -27.86 1.76
CA PHE A 686 -0.31 -27.86 2.70
C PHE A 686 -1.57 -28.55 2.16
N HIS A 687 -1.82 -28.50 0.84
CA HIS A 687 -2.95 -29.15 0.19
C HIS A 687 -3.06 -30.66 0.47
N LEU A 688 -1.96 -31.30 0.88
CA LEU A 688 -1.96 -32.73 1.22
C LEU A 688 -2.81 -33.06 2.45
N LEU A 689 -2.96 -32.13 3.41
CA LEU A 689 -3.77 -32.30 4.62
C LEU A 689 -5.25 -32.00 4.40
N LEU A 690 -5.62 -31.45 3.26
CA LEU A 690 -6.98 -30.96 3.02
C LEU A 690 -7.84 -31.95 2.22
N LYS A 691 -7.31 -33.14 1.93
CA LYS A 691 -8.01 -34.15 1.12
C LYS A 691 -8.99 -34.99 1.92
N GLU A 692 -8.73 -35.19 3.20
CA GLU A 692 -9.58 -35.94 4.11
C GLU A 692 -10.38 -34.97 4.98
N GLU A 693 -11.67 -35.23 5.18
CA GLU A 693 -12.62 -34.31 5.82
C GLU A 693 -12.25 -33.94 7.27
N GLN A 694 -11.98 -34.97 8.12
CA GLN A 694 -11.64 -34.74 9.54
C GLN A 694 -10.29 -34.01 9.67
N THR A 695 -9.32 -34.37 8.85
CA THR A 695 -7.98 -33.75 8.85
C THR A 695 -8.05 -32.30 8.36
N ALA A 696 -8.88 -32.04 7.35
CA ALA A 696 -9.14 -30.68 6.87
C ALA A 696 -9.82 -29.83 7.96
N ALA A 697 -10.85 -30.36 8.60
CA ALA A 697 -11.57 -29.70 9.71
C ALA A 697 -10.63 -29.38 10.88
N TYR A 698 -9.79 -30.32 11.29
CA TYR A 698 -8.80 -30.10 12.35
C TYR A 698 -7.79 -29.01 11.94
N SER A 699 -7.27 -29.06 10.71
CA SER A 699 -6.30 -28.08 10.21
C SER A 699 -6.91 -26.68 10.17
N VAL A 700 -8.16 -26.53 9.74
CA VAL A 700 -8.87 -25.24 9.73
C VAL A 700 -9.13 -24.73 11.16
N GLU A 701 -9.49 -25.60 12.08
CA GLU A 701 -9.70 -25.19 13.48
C GLU A 701 -8.41 -24.69 14.12
N ILE A 702 -7.31 -25.40 13.94
CA ILE A 702 -5.99 -24.95 14.40
C ILE A 702 -5.61 -23.64 13.74
N TRP A 703 -5.86 -23.47 12.44
CA TRP A 703 -5.59 -22.23 11.70
C TRP A 703 -6.32 -21.01 12.29
N LYS A 704 -7.57 -21.18 12.69
CA LYS A 704 -8.37 -20.14 13.37
C LYS A 704 -7.84 -19.84 14.79
N ARG A 705 -7.37 -20.88 15.51
CA ARG A 705 -6.85 -20.74 16.87
C ARG A 705 -5.49 -20.06 16.91
N PHE A 706 -4.61 -20.30 15.94
CA PHE A 706 -3.30 -19.66 15.85
C PHE A 706 -3.38 -18.15 16.05
N ARG A 707 -4.33 -17.49 15.39
CA ARG A 707 -4.55 -16.05 15.52
C ARG A 707 -4.74 -15.58 16.97
N LYS A 708 -5.52 -16.29 17.75
CA LYS A 708 -5.83 -15.92 19.16
C LYS A 708 -4.66 -16.17 20.10
N TRP A 709 -3.72 -17.04 19.71
CA TRP A 709 -2.67 -17.56 20.55
C TRP A 709 -1.27 -17.05 20.15
N GLY A 710 -1.17 -16.09 19.24
CA GLY A 710 0.10 -15.51 18.78
C GLY A 710 0.83 -16.38 17.76
N GLY A 711 0.15 -17.36 17.16
CA GLY A 711 0.67 -18.12 16.03
C GLY A 711 0.45 -17.39 14.73
N ILE A 712 1.41 -17.49 13.80
CA ILE A 712 1.39 -16.88 12.47
C ILE A 712 1.65 -17.99 11.45
N PRO A 713 0.63 -18.79 11.11
CA PRO A 713 0.78 -19.88 10.16
C PRO A 713 0.87 -19.35 8.73
N THR A 714 1.66 -20.03 7.89
CA THR A 714 1.81 -19.76 6.48
C THR A 714 1.74 -21.07 5.72
N ALA A 715 0.69 -21.22 4.91
CA ALA A 715 0.54 -22.38 4.02
C ALA A 715 1.16 -22.09 2.67
N ILE A 716 2.00 -23.00 2.19
CA ILE A 716 2.66 -22.94 0.90
C ILE A 716 2.09 -24.04 0.02
N THR A 717 1.61 -23.70 -1.16
CA THR A 717 1.05 -24.69 -2.08
C THR A 717 1.16 -24.27 -3.53
N GLN A 718 1.28 -25.29 -4.39
CA GLN A 718 1.26 -25.14 -5.84
C GLN A 718 -0.10 -25.51 -6.46
N ASN A 719 -0.99 -26.11 -5.69
CA ASN A 719 -2.27 -26.64 -6.19
C ASN A 719 -3.45 -25.88 -5.51
N VAL A 720 -3.83 -24.77 -6.12
CA VAL A 720 -4.95 -23.95 -5.63
C VAL A 720 -6.29 -24.65 -5.85
N LYS A 721 -6.44 -25.44 -6.92
CA LYS A 721 -7.68 -26.12 -7.23
C LYS A 721 -8.01 -27.18 -6.16
N ASP A 722 -7.02 -27.95 -5.71
CA ASP A 722 -7.22 -28.90 -4.59
C ASP A 722 -7.51 -28.15 -3.28
N LEU A 723 -6.93 -26.96 -3.12
CA LEU A 723 -7.16 -26.11 -1.94
C LEU A 723 -8.61 -25.61 -1.88
N LEU A 724 -9.24 -25.29 -3.00
CA LEU A 724 -10.61 -24.75 -3.08
C LEU A 724 -11.68 -25.83 -3.30
N ALA A 725 -11.30 -27.09 -3.27
CA ALA A 725 -12.23 -28.20 -3.51
C ALA A 725 -13.18 -28.49 -2.31
N SER A 726 -12.87 -27.99 -1.11
CA SER A 726 -13.70 -28.16 0.07
C SER A 726 -14.13 -26.82 0.67
N ARG A 727 -15.33 -26.79 1.27
CA ARG A 727 -15.87 -25.63 1.96
C ARG A 727 -15.04 -25.22 3.18
N GLU A 728 -14.39 -26.18 3.84
CA GLU A 728 -13.50 -25.94 4.98
C GLU A 728 -12.31 -25.08 4.55
N VAL A 729 -11.86 -25.23 3.33
CA VAL A 729 -10.70 -24.49 2.79
C VAL A 729 -11.04 -23.06 2.44
N GLU A 730 -12.26 -22.75 2.01
CA GLU A 730 -12.69 -21.35 1.85
C GLU A 730 -12.46 -20.57 3.13
N ASN A 731 -12.70 -21.21 4.29
CA ASN A 731 -12.43 -20.62 5.60
C ASN A 731 -10.94 -20.26 5.83
N ILE A 732 -9.99 -20.95 5.19
CA ILE A 732 -8.56 -20.64 5.32
C ILE A 732 -8.26 -19.33 4.58
N PHE A 733 -8.82 -19.14 3.37
CA PHE A 733 -8.70 -17.89 2.65
C PHE A 733 -9.33 -16.71 3.42
N GLU A 734 -10.55 -16.89 3.95
CA GLU A 734 -11.24 -15.87 4.74
C GLU A 734 -10.51 -15.51 6.05
N ASN A 735 -9.71 -16.44 6.58
CA ASN A 735 -8.91 -16.25 7.78
C ASN A 735 -7.42 -16.00 7.46
N SER A 736 -7.09 -15.48 6.30
CA SER A 736 -5.73 -15.17 5.88
C SER A 736 -5.70 -13.78 5.21
N ASP A 737 -5.35 -12.76 5.99
CA ASP A 737 -5.25 -11.38 5.49
C ASP A 737 -3.92 -11.14 4.73
N PHE A 738 -3.02 -12.14 4.69
CA PHE A 738 -1.78 -12.07 3.96
C PHE A 738 -1.73 -13.15 2.87
N VAL A 739 -1.58 -12.74 1.61
CA VAL A 739 -1.40 -13.68 0.49
C VAL A 739 -0.26 -13.21 -0.41
N LEU A 740 0.71 -14.07 -0.62
CA LEU A 740 1.75 -13.88 -1.62
C LEU A 740 1.44 -14.76 -2.82
N MET A 741 0.99 -14.16 -3.90
CA MET A 741 0.56 -14.85 -5.10
C MET A 741 1.60 -14.64 -6.20
N LEU A 742 2.32 -15.70 -6.51
CA LEU A 742 3.28 -15.77 -7.61
C LEU A 742 2.59 -16.23 -8.91
N ASN A 743 3.35 -16.58 -9.95
CA ASN A 743 2.79 -17.05 -11.21
C ASN A 743 1.78 -18.21 -11.01
N GLN A 744 0.62 -18.11 -11.65
CA GLN A 744 -0.49 -19.06 -11.51
C GLN A 744 -0.77 -19.84 -12.82
N ALA A 745 -1.19 -21.10 -12.69
CA ALA A 745 -1.66 -21.90 -13.82
C ALA A 745 -2.98 -21.33 -14.39
N GLN A 746 -3.21 -21.54 -15.68
CA GLN A 746 -4.39 -20.99 -16.38
C GLN A 746 -5.72 -21.38 -15.72
N GLY A 747 -5.85 -22.63 -15.28
CA GLY A 747 -7.06 -23.14 -14.64
C GLY A 747 -7.35 -22.51 -13.27
N ASP A 748 -6.29 -22.15 -12.53
CA ASP A 748 -6.40 -21.60 -11.18
C ASP A 748 -6.71 -20.10 -11.18
N ARG A 749 -6.29 -19.36 -12.23
CA ARG A 749 -6.47 -17.92 -12.36
C ARG A 749 -7.91 -17.46 -12.26
N THR A 750 -8.81 -18.14 -12.95
CA THR A 750 -10.24 -17.79 -12.97
C THR A 750 -10.87 -17.97 -11.58
N ILE A 751 -10.48 -19.05 -10.89
CA ILE A 751 -10.97 -19.35 -9.54
C ILE A 751 -10.45 -18.30 -8.55
N LEU A 752 -9.14 -18.03 -8.59
CA LEU A 752 -8.49 -17.03 -7.72
C LEU A 752 -8.98 -15.61 -7.99
N ALA A 753 -9.19 -15.25 -9.26
CA ALA A 753 -9.74 -13.94 -9.62
C ALA A 753 -11.11 -13.70 -8.98
N LYS A 754 -11.96 -14.72 -8.96
CA LYS A 754 -13.27 -14.66 -8.33
C LYS A 754 -13.18 -14.64 -6.79
N GLN A 755 -12.37 -15.53 -6.21
CA GLN A 755 -12.26 -15.69 -4.75
C GLN A 755 -11.61 -14.48 -4.07
N LEU A 756 -10.60 -13.88 -4.69
CA LEU A 756 -9.85 -12.75 -4.14
C LEU A 756 -10.19 -11.41 -4.80
N ASN A 757 -11.24 -11.37 -5.62
CA ASN A 757 -11.69 -10.18 -6.35
C ASN A 757 -10.55 -9.48 -7.12
N ILE A 758 -9.73 -10.27 -7.86
CA ILE A 758 -8.56 -9.77 -8.59
C ILE A 758 -9.00 -9.17 -9.92
N SER A 759 -8.58 -7.94 -10.20
CA SER A 759 -8.88 -7.26 -11.47
C SER A 759 -8.09 -7.87 -12.65
N PRO A 760 -8.55 -7.68 -13.90
CA PRO A 760 -7.80 -8.10 -15.10
C PRO A 760 -6.41 -7.43 -15.18
N GLN A 761 -6.24 -6.23 -14.66
CA GLN A 761 -4.94 -5.54 -14.59
C GLN A 761 -4.01 -6.19 -13.58
N GLN A 762 -4.51 -6.51 -12.38
CA GLN A 762 -3.76 -7.23 -11.36
C GLN A 762 -3.38 -8.63 -11.82
N MET A 763 -4.29 -9.31 -12.53
CA MET A 763 -4.05 -10.66 -13.04
C MET A 763 -2.83 -10.76 -13.96
N LYS A 764 -2.43 -9.68 -14.63
CA LYS A 764 -1.22 -9.64 -15.48
C LYS A 764 0.05 -9.92 -14.69
N TYR A 765 0.09 -9.55 -13.41
CA TYR A 765 1.25 -9.72 -12.53
C TYR A 765 1.39 -11.15 -11.96
N VAL A 766 0.47 -12.05 -12.27
CA VAL A 766 0.52 -13.46 -11.90
C VAL A 766 0.34 -14.37 -13.13
N THR A 767 0.50 -13.79 -14.33
CA THR A 767 0.32 -14.48 -15.61
C THR A 767 1.59 -14.38 -16.42
N HIS A 768 2.28 -15.49 -16.64
CA HIS A 768 3.55 -15.55 -17.40
C HIS A 768 4.64 -14.62 -16.84
N THR A 769 4.69 -14.48 -15.54
CA THR A 769 5.71 -13.68 -14.83
C THR A 769 6.96 -14.52 -14.55
N GLU A 770 8.08 -13.84 -14.34
CA GLU A 770 9.33 -14.45 -13.91
C GLU A 770 9.24 -14.91 -12.43
N ALA A 771 10.19 -15.73 -12.01
CA ALA A 771 10.29 -16.13 -10.61
C ALA A 771 10.55 -14.92 -9.71
N GLY A 772 9.81 -14.82 -8.61
CA GLY A 772 9.87 -13.69 -7.67
C GLY A 772 9.00 -12.49 -8.06
N GLU A 773 8.14 -12.63 -9.05
CA GLU A 773 7.15 -11.61 -9.41
C GLU A 773 5.74 -12.09 -9.08
N GLY A 774 4.88 -11.17 -8.65
CA GLY A 774 3.53 -11.53 -8.28
C GLY A 774 2.71 -10.41 -7.67
N LEU A 775 1.69 -10.81 -6.90
CA LEU A 775 0.83 -9.93 -6.11
C LEU A 775 1.00 -10.23 -4.62
N ILE A 776 1.12 -9.21 -3.81
CA ILE A 776 1.05 -9.28 -2.35
C ILE A 776 -0.27 -8.67 -1.88
N PHE A 777 -0.99 -9.41 -1.05
CA PHE A 777 -2.19 -8.97 -0.34
C PHE A 777 -1.81 -8.76 1.12
N TYR A 778 -2.17 -7.61 1.64
CA TYR A 778 -1.98 -7.24 3.05
C TYR A 778 -3.26 -6.55 3.54
N GLY A 779 -4.16 -7.33 4.11
CA GLY A 779 -5.53 -6.89 4.38
C GLY A 779 -6.23 -6.46 3.07
N ASN A 780 -6.64 -5.21 3.00
CA ASN A 780 -7.29 -4.65 1.81
C ASN A 780 -6.31 -4.09 0.76
N VAL A 781 -5.02 -4.11 1.06
CA VAL A 781 -3.98 -3.60 0.14
C VAL A 781 -3.54 -4.72 -0.80
N VAL A 782 -3.58 -4.48 -2.10
CA VAL A 782 -3.11 -5.42 -3.14
C VAL A 782 -2.08 -4.72 -4.00
N LEU A 783 -0.82 -5.18 -3.95
CA LEU A 783 0.28 -4.58 -4.67
C LEU A 783 0.96 -5.61 -5.59
N PRO A 784 1.34 -5.23 -6.80
CA PRO A 784 2.26 -6.03 -7.60
C PRO A 784 3.67 -5.85 -7.05
N PHE A 785 4.41 -6.94 -6.93
CA PHE A 785 5.76 -6.91 -6.39
C PHE A 785 6.77 -7.63 -7.28
N VAL A 786 8.03 -7.21 -7.15
CA VAL A 786 9.19 -7.85 -7.74
C VAL A 786 10.22 -8.05 -6.65
N ASP A 787 10.61 -9.29 -6.40
CA ASP A 787 11.64 -9.67 -5.46
C ASP A 787 12.77 -10.43 -6.16
N ARG A 788 13.78 -9.71 -6.63
CA ARG A 788 15.00 -10.26 -7.25
C ARG A 788 16.13 -10.23 -6.25
N PHE A 789 16.33 -11.33 -5.58
CA PHE A 789 17.41 -11.45 -4.60
C PHE A 789 18.77 -11.61 -5.31
N PRO A 790 19.84 -10.94 -4.84
CA PRO A 790 21.20 -11.19 -5.32
C PRO A 790 21.63 -12.63 -5.03
N LYS A 791 22.21 -13.29 -6.03
CA LYS A 791 22.65 -14.68 -5.91
C LYS A 791 24.03 -14.81 -5.24
N ASP A 792 24.69 -13.70 -5.02
CA ASP A 792 26.04 -13.57 -4.48
C ASP A 792 26.09 -13.29 -2.97
N THR A 793 25.05 -13.69 -2.26
CA THR A 793 24.95 -13.50 -0.79
C THR A 793 25.25 -14.80 -0.05
N GLU A 794 25.73 -14.69 1.20
CA GLU A 794 25.91 -15.85 2.08
C GLU A 794 24.61 -16.61 2.39
N LEU A 795 23.46 -15.96 2.17
CA LEU A 795 22.13 -16.53 2.42
C LEU A 795 21.52 -17.23 1.21
N TYR A 796 22.13 -17.13 0.03
CA TYR A 796 21.70 -17.84 -1.20
C TYR A 796 22.36 -19.21 -1.24
#